data_6d6f5bee1820e242f91be1ffb65f5f81
#
_entry.id   6d6f5bee1820e242f91be1ffb65f5f81
#
_cell.length_a   1.000
_cell.length_b   1.000
_cell.length_c   1.000
_cell.angle_alpha   90.00
_cell.angle_beta   90.00
_cell.angle_gamma   90.00
#
_symmetry.space_group_name_H-M   'P 1'
#
loop_
_entity.id
_entity.type
_entity.pdbx_description
1 polymer ?
#
loop_
_entity_poly.entity_id
_entity_poly.type
_entity_poly.pdbx_seq_one_letter_code
_entity_poly.pdbx_strand_id
1 'polypeptide(L)'
;NDVRMSAEENNFAINERTASDCENRILNATSSAELFLDLISTADGDEYRLGGIEAMFFERNKSLAAVFVPERNKVFSNRTFLISHEIEKTAVESFFAQESDSVEKAGRGAFELINATPFFGVPMIAIACRLKSGEDNPVTCILTSAEEITETFSNGHINQSCFVNSAGEILVHGDADMARRGEEISGNPVVRKMSESLMNNGQMTFRDENGEEYIAAFKRMSFGNGGVITTVKMSVVLEGINGTTRRNFYIMLGVLSIAITIIYFFSHSLSVPLKALTAVVNEINRGNFNTELFNSLKTNGKDEIGVLVKSTKNEREILDLFSRLTNKGVTSAVITKQIDFEPHLKDVTIFFSDIRGFTAISDGFKKRFGEKSAAEIIGFLNDYMGRMVTCIKNTGGVVDKFEGDAIMACWGVLRNEADDIESGLPRGKISVTALMNREMHKMHVREDALSAITSCIAMRYSLRKYNKDARLFTEAHKNEPLAQYKPEIRIGAGLNSGRVTVGFMGSFDKMEFTSIGDAVNLASRTEASNKPCGTDILITEDTLALLGDYIRSEANGFEIADECKKDEIIVEQIPVEFEVKGKGKQHFYGVVNMPNFDVTDFFRRGDPSFEADADCMNVVGKDGPKNLHELRVLLGIPEPEFEKVNLDAEENKIQPSAQ
;
A
#
# COMPACT_ATOMS: atom_id res chain seq x y z
N ASN A 1 27.65 24.46 18.14
CA ASN A 1 28.84 25.27 17.86
C ASN A 1 28.47 26.61 17.20
N ASP A 2 27.66 26.63 16.18
CA ASP A 2 27.30 27.85 15.43
C ASP A 2 26.63 28.92 16.31
N VAL A 3 25.78 28.48 17.24
CA VAL A 3 25.06 29.39 18.15
C VAL A 3 26.00 30.03 19.17
N ARG A 4 26.93 29.25 19.71
CA ARG A 4 27.93 29.74 20.63
C ARG A 4 28.81 30.79 19.93
N MET A 5 29.27 30.45 18.73
CA MET A 5 30.07 31.35 17.91
C MET A 5 29.33 32.66 17.58
N SER A 6 28.05 32.56 17.20
CA SER A 6 27.20 33.72 16.96
C SER A 6 27.00 34.58 18.23
N ALA A 7 26.83 33.94 19.40
CA ALA A 7 26.72 34.66 20.66
C ALA A 7 28.03 35.34 21.06
N GLU A 8 29.16 34.68 20.83
CA GLU A 8 30.50 35.26 21.04
C GLU A 8 30.73 36.47 20.14
N GLU A 9 30.44 36.37 18.84
CA GLU A 9 30.56 37.47 17.88
C GLU A 9 29.64 38.63 18.23
N ASN A 10 28.40 38.38 18.59
CA ASN A 10 27.44 39.41 18.96
C ASN A 10 27.87 40.13 20.25
N ASN A 11 28.29 39.36 21.29
CA ASN A 11 28.77 39.93 22.53
C ASN A 11 30.02 40.81 22.33
N PHE A 12 30.94 40.36 21.46
CA PHE A 12 32.12 41.11 21.08
C PHE A 12 31.75 42.43 20.35
N ALA A 13 30.83 42.36 19.38
CA ALA A 13 30.37 43.56 18.64
C ALA A 13 29.69 44.60 19.57
N ILE A 14 28.88 44.12 20.53
CA ILE A 14 28.26 44.96 21.54
C ILE A 14 29.34 45.65 22.41
N ASN A 15 30.32 44.87 22.87
CA ASN A 15 31.41 45.39 23.66
C ASN A 15 32.22 46.48 22.91
N GLU A 16 32.58 46.21 21.65
CA GLU A 16 33.29 47.17 20.79
C GLU A 16 32.52 48.50 20.65
N ARG A 17 31.24 48.44 20.40
CA ARG A 17 30.38 49.60 20.26
C ARG A 17 30.27 50.38 21.56
N THR A 18 29.99 49.67 22.65
CA THR A 18 29.79 50.26 23.98
C THR A 18 31.07 50.93 24.50
N ALA A 19 32.21 50.26 24.31
CA ALA A 19 33.50 50.79 24.67
C ALA A 19 33.86 52.05 23.86
N SER A 20 33.59 52.04 22.55
CA SER A 20 33.84 53.24 21.70
C SER A 20 32.93 54.38 22.08
N ASP A 21 31.70 54.18 22.51
CA ASP A 21 30.82 55.21 23.00
C ASP A 21 31.37 55.87 24.31
N CYS A 22 31.77 54.99 25.27
CA CYS A 22 32.42 55.48 26.51
C CYS A 22 33.69 56.27 26.23
N GLU A 23 34.56 55.77 25.36
CA GLU A 23 35.80 56.45 24.99
C GLU A 23 35.55 57.81 24.36
N ASN A 24 34.63 57.91 23.42
CA ASN A 24 34.27 59.17 22.79
C ASN A 24 33.69 60.20 23.77
N ARG A 25 32.88 59.73 24.74
CA ARG A 25 32.32 60.62 25.76
C ARG A 25 33.40 61.22 26.67
N ILE A 26 34.35 60.40 27.11
CA ILE A 26 35.48 60.86 27.95
C ILE A 26 36.39 61.80 27.15
N LEU A 27 36.70 61.45 25.90
CA LEU A 27 37.50 62.32 25.02
C LEU A 27 36.80 63.64 24.73
N ASN A 28 35.48 63.64 24.55
CA ASN A 28 34.72 64.88 24.39
C ASN A 28 34.73 65.73 25.65
N ALA A 29 34.62 65.08 26.84
CA ALA A 29 34.73 65.81 28.11
C ALA A 29 36.11 66.48 28.29
N THR A 30 37.18 65.74 27.99
CA THR A 30 38.55 66.23 28.07
C THR A 30 38.82 67.32 27.04
N SER A 31 38.39 67.15 25.79
CA SER A 31 38.55 68.16 24.73
C SER A 31 37.75 69.43 25.02
N SER A 32 36.55 69.30 25.60
CA SER A 32 35.76 70.45 26.03
C SER A 32 36.43 71.18 27.16
N ALA A 33 36.97 70.45 28.13
CA ALA A 33 37.71 71.09 29.23
C ALA A 33 39.00 71.78 28.74
N GLU A 34 39.71 71.24 27.77
CA GLU A 34 40.87 71.88 27.14
C GLU A 34 40.49 73.23 26.50
N LEU A 35 39.39 73.17 25.68
CA LEU A 35 38.88 74.41 25.08
C LEU A 35 38.48 75.42 26.15
N PHE A 36 37.92 75.01 27.27
CA PHE A 36 37.55 75.84 28.38
C PHE A 36 38.79 76.54 29.01
N LEU A 37 39.85 75.78 29.25
CA LEU A 37 41.11 76.34 29.78
C LEU A 37 41.73 77.38 28.86
N ASP A 38 41.68 77.14 27.55
CA ASP A 38 42.15 78.12 26.56
C ASP A 38 41.30 79.40 26.61
N LEU A 39 39.97 79.26 26.73
CA LEU A 39 39.08 80.41 26.84
C LEU A 39 39.30 81.22 28.12
N ILE A 40 39.43 80.55 29.27
CA ILE A 40 39.70 81.27 30.55
C ILE A 40 41.09 81.91 30.61
N SER A 41 42.08 81.39 29.89
CA SER A 41 43.42 82.01 29.81
C SER A 41 43.38 83.36 29.10
N THR A 42 42.40 83.55 28.20
CA THR A 42 42.25 84.88 27.50
C THR A 42 41.49 85.91 28.32
N ALA A 43 40.94 85.55 29.47
CA ALA A 43 40.15 86.45 30.30
C ALA A 43 41.02 87.37 31.18
N ASP A 44 42.35 87.18 31.24
CA ASP A 44 43.39 88.03 31.81
C ASP A 44 43.06 88.64 33.19
N GLY A 45 42.45 87.87 34.11
CA GLY A 45 42.09 88.22 35.48
C GLY A 45 40.79 89.04 35.65
N ASP A 46 40.04 89.31 34.61
CA ASP A 46 38.73 89.95 34.67
C ASP A 46 37.64 88.97 35.13
N GLU A 47 37.23 89.07 36.41
CA GLU A 47 36.26 88.20 37.04
C GLU A 47 34.88 88.23 36.35
N TYR A 48 34.48 89.36 35.75
CA TYR A 48 33.21 89.47 35.06
C TYR A 48 33.21 88.65 33.72
N ARG A 49 34.32 88.79 33.00
CA ARG A 49 34.54 87.98 31.76
C ARG A 49 34.64 86.50 32.07
N LEU A 50 35.34 86.11 33.11
CA LEU A 50 35.45 84.73 33.58
C LEU A 50 34.07 84.13 33.87
N GLY A 51 33.22 84.87 34.62
CA GLY A 51 31.85 84.40 34.90
C GLY A 51 30.99 84.23 33.65
N GLY A 52 31.18 85.13 32.65
CA GLY A 52 30.50 85.02 31.37
C GLY A 52 30.95 83.77 30.54
N ILE A 53 32.28 83.55 30.50
CA ILE A 53 32.85 82.35 29.84
C ILE A 53 32.40 81.08 30.54
N GLU A 54 32.42 80.98 31.84
CA GLU A 54 31.99 79.88 32.66
C GLU A 54 30.50 79.50 32.36
N ALA A 55 29.62 80.51 32.42
CA ALA A 55 28.19 80.31 32.16
C ALA A 55 27.93 79.77 30.74
N MET A 56 28.55 80.42 29.71
CA MET A 56 28.39 80.03 28.32
C MET A 56 28.98 78.64 28.05
N PHE A 57 30.09 78.26 28.67
CA PHE A 57 30.72 76.96 28.51
C PHE A 57 29.85 75.85 29.05
N PHE A 58 29.36 75.94 30.27
CA PHE A 58 28.54 74.93 30.90
C PHE A 58 27.14 74.86 30.31
N GLU A 59 26.59 75.92 29.73
CA GLU A 59 25.35 75.89 29.01
C GLU A 59 25.45 75.00 27.77
N ARG A 60 26.61 74.95 27.10
CA ARG A 60 26.88 74.10 25.94
C ARG A 60 27.33 72.72 26.32
N ASN A 61 27.94 72.48 27.46
CA ASN A 61 28.51 71.26 27.94
C ASN A 61 27.72 70.76 29.17
N LYS A 62 26.46 70.39 28.97
CA LYS A 62 25.53 70.08 30.06
C LYS A 62 25.92 68.83 30.87
N SER A 63 26.66 67.89 30.28
CA SER A 63 27.16 66.69 30.95
C SER A 63 28.33 66.96 31.90
N LEU A 64 29.03 68.11 31.73
CA LEU A 64 30.14 68.49 32.63
C LEU A 64 29.59 69.17 33.88
N ALA A 65 29.91 68.63 35.07
CA ALA A 65 29.50 69.14 36.37
C ALA A 65 30.48 70.18 36.90
N ALA A 66 31.78 69.92 36.77
CA ALA A 66 32.79 70.83 37.22
C ALA A 66 34.16 70.62 36.53
N VAL A 67 34.98 71.68 36.51
CA VAL A 67 36.38 71.59 36.09
C VAL A 67 37.20 72.25 37.21
N PHE A 68 38.13 71.47 37.76
CA PHE A 68 39.06 71.96 38.83
C PHE A 68 40.47 72.05 38.29
N VAL A 69 41.11 73.16 38.56
CA VAL A 69 42.50 73.43 38.19
C VAL A 69 43.31 73.62 39.49
N PRO A 70 44.00 72.53 39.96
CA PRO A 70 44.71 72.56 41.25
C PRO A 70 45.71 73.70 41.40
N GLU A 71 46.48 74.01 40.35
CA GLU A 71 47.49 75.03 40.36
C GLU A 71 46.92 76.45 40.54
N ARG A 72 45.65 76.68 40.19
CA ARG A 72 44.91 77.94 40.43
C ARG A 72 44.02 77.85 41.65
N ASN A 73 43.95 76.71 42.31
CA ASN A 73 43.07 76.43 43.43
C ASN A 73 41.64 76.94 43.17
N LYS A 74 41.13 76.66 41.91
CA LYS A 74 39.84 77.21 41.51
C LYS A 74 38.95 76.09 40.89
N VAL A 75 37.74 75.99 41.40
CA VAL A 75 36.70 75.11 40.89
C VAL A 75 35.72 75.94 40.05
N PHE A 76 35.58 75.57 38.80
CA PHE A 76 34.54 76.07 37.90
C PHE A 76 33.41 75.02 37.88
N SER A 77 32.17 75.47 38.00
CA SER A 77 31.07 74.50 38.18
C SER A 77 29.83 74.86 37.38
N ASN A 78 29.17 73.81 36.85
CA ASN A 78 27.91 73.94 36.17
C ASN A 78 26.76 74.10 37.17
N ARG A 79 26.37 75.34 37.42
CA ARG A 79 25.31 75.67 38.40
C ARG A 79 23.99 74.95 38.08
N THR A 80 23.63 74.90 36.82
CA THR A 80 22.39 74.23 36.37
C THR A 80 22.42 72.72 36.68
N PHE A 81 23.56 72.07 36.41
CA PHE A 81 23.77 70.62 36.70
C PHE A 81 23.73 70.36 38.21
N LEU A 82 24.46 71.16 38.99
CA LEU A 82 24.52 71.00 40.46
C LEU A 82 23.15 71.15 41.10
N ILE A 83 22.37 72.18 40.69
CA ILE A 83 21.00 72.36 41.20
C ILE A 83 20.09 71.25 40.81
N SER A 84 20.12 70.74 39.55
CA SER A 84 19.28 69.69 39.09
C SER A 84 19.54 68.33 39.77
N HIS A 85 20.74 68.12 40.33
CA HIS A 85 21.15 66.90 41.04
C HIS A 85 21.31 67.11 42.55
N GLU A 86 20.84 68.23 43.08
CA GLU A 86 20.90 68.57 44.51
C GLU A 86 22.35 68.54 45.10
N ILE A 87 23.36 68.87 44.31
CA ILE A 87 24.78 68.84 44.71
C ILE A 87 25.23 70.28 45.15
N GLU A 88 25.75 70.34 46.34
CA GLU A 88 26.34 71.64 46.83
C GLU A 88 27.72 71.83 46.20
N LYS A 89 28.07 73.11 45.89
CA LYS A 89 29.39 73.45 45.34
C LYS A 89 30.53 73.10 46.32
N THR A 90 30.32 73.24 47.63
CA THR A 90 31.22 72.82 48.70
C THR A 90 31.50 71.29 48.68
N ALA A 91 30.54 70.49 48.28
CA ALA A 91 30.74 69.04 48.09
C ALA A 91 31.73 68.78 46.95
N VAL A 92 31.62 69.49 45.82
CA VAL A 92 32.57 69.38 44.71
C VAL A 92 34.00 69.76 45.13
N GLU A 93 34.15 70.82 45.88
CA GLU A 93 35.46 71.28 46.43
C GLU A 93 36.03 70.20 47.39
N SER A 94 35.21 69.68 48.28
CA SER A 94 35.58 68.60 49.23
C SER A 94 35.99 67.29 48.51
N PHE A 95 35.29 66.90 47.44
CA PHE A 95 35.62 65.72 46.62
C PHE A 95 37.05 65.89 46.01
N PHE A 96 37.33 67.01 45.36
CA PHE A 96 38.67 67.21 44.77
C PHE A 96 39.78 67.33 45.81
N ALA A 97 39.48 67.78 46.98
CA ALA A 97 40.44 67.81 48.09
C ALA A 97 40.73 66.40 48.61
N GLN A 98 39.71 65.52 48.62
CA GLN A 98 39.85 64.14 49.02
C GLN A 98 40.64 63.30 47.98
N GLU A 99 40.50 63.59 46.69
CA GLU A 99 41.19 62.96 45.57
C GLU A 99 42.58 63.49 45.25
N SER A 100 43.27 64.11 46.23
CA SER A 100 44.60 64.69 46.08
C SER A 100 45.66 63.74 45.51
N ASP A 101 45.61 62.45 45.87
CA ASP A 101 46.52 61.41 45.36
C ASP A 101 46.34 61.14 43.85
N SER A 102 45.11 61.12 43.37
CA SER A 102 44.80 61.02 41.95
C SER A 102 45.24 62.24 41.17
N VAL A 103 45.13 63.41 41.75
CA VAL A 103 45.65 64.66 41.19
C VAL A 103 47.19 64.65 41.10
N GLU A 104 47.88 64.11 42.13
CA GLU A 104 49.35 64.02 42.14
C GLU A 104 49.83 63.05 41.06
N LYS A 105 49.15 61.85 40.87
CA LYS A 105 49.45 60.96 39.80
C LYS A 105 49.25 61.57 38.42
N ALA A 106 48.18 62.32 38.22
CA ALA A 106 47.96 63.11 37.00
C ALA A 106 49.05 64.12 36.75
N GLY A 107 49.60 64.78 37.81
CA GLY A 107 50.75 65.62 37.74
C GLY A 107 52.01 64.93 37.20
N ARG A 108 52.17 63.67 37.42
CA ARG A 108 53.26 62.83 36.91
C ARG A 108 52.98 62.29 35.49
N GLY A 109 51.90 62.74 34.86
CA GLY A 109 51.52 62.37 33.50
C GLY A 109 50.57 61.13 33.39
N ALA A 110 49.99 60.65 34.49
CA ALA A 110 48.98 59.63 34.47
C ALA A 110 47.64 60.22 34.01
N PHE A 111 46.78 59.36 33.41
CA PHE A 111 45.38 59.63 33.13
C PHE A 111 44.54 58.82 34.11
N GLU A 112 43.98 59.42 35.10
CA GLU A 112 43.26 58.74 36.17
C GLU A 112 41.75 58.90 36.00
N LEU A 113 41.06 57.78 36.07
CA LEU A 113 39.61 57.71 36.06
C LEU A 113 39.13 57.32 37.46
N ILE A 114 38.26 58.11 38.04
CA ILE A 114 37.86 58.04 39.44
C ILE A 114 36.33 57.86 39.49
N ASN A 115 35.83 56.88 40.24
CA ASN A 115 34.42 56.74 40.49
C ASN A 115 33.92 57.82 41.47
N ALA A 116 33.23 58.83 40.98
CA ALA A 116 32.63 59.87 41.78
C ALA A 116 31.18 59.52 42.25
N THR A 117 30.59 58.45 41.74
CA THR A 117 29.23 58.05 42.07
C THR A 117 28.99 57.81 43.56
N PRO A 118 29.88 57.12 44.32
CA PRO A 118 29.69 56.94 45.77
C PRO A 118 29.60 58.24 46.58
N PHE A 119 30.32 59.25 46.11
CA PHE A 119 30.37 60.51 46.81
C PHE A 119 29.15 61.42 46.53
N PHE A 120 28.73 61.46 45.28
CA PHE A 120 27.64 62.36 44.87
C PHE A 120 26.25 61.64 44.84
N GLY A 121 26.19 60.30 44.91
CA GLY A 121 24.94 59.53 44.87
C GLY A 121 24.29 59.43 43.48
N VAL A 122 24.85 60.10 42.49
CA VAL A 122 24.41 60.05 41.08
C VAL A 122 25.57 59.57 40.21
N PRO A 123 25.30 58.96 39.06
CA PRO A 123 26.34 58.38 38.19
C PRO A 123 27.31 59.51 37.68
N MET A 124 28.52 59.52 38.19
CA MET A 124 29.53 60.52 37.84
C MET A 124 30.93 59.91 37.78
N ILE A 125 31.72 60.38 36.86
CA ILE A 125 33.13 60.01 36.69
C ILE A 125 33.96 61.29 36.86
N ALA A 126 35.03 61.22 37.65
CA ALA A 126 36.04 62.25 37.65
C ALA A 126 37.26 61.80 36.83
N ILE A 127 37.81 62.69 36.05
CA ILE A 127 38.96 62.50 35.16
C ILE A 127 40.06 63.44 35.62
N ALA A 128 41.21 62.93 36.07
CA ALA A 128 42.37 63.74 36.39
C ALA A 128 43.49 63.45 35.37
N CYS A 129 43.87 64.47 34.63
CA CYS A 129 44.91 64.38 33.60
C CYS A 129 45.56 65.74 33.26
N ARG A 130 46.64 65.68 32.50
CA ARG A 130 47.17 66.85 31.78
C ARG A 130 46.57 66.88 30.38
N LEU A 131 45.84 67.93 30.04
CA LEU A 131 45.13 68.04 28.78
C LEU A 131 46.03 68.26 27.55
N LYS A 132 47.18 68.89 27.74
CA LYS A 132 48.20 69.09 26.70
C LYS A 132 49.50 68.40 27.09
N SER A 133 50.22 67.85 26.13
CA SER A 133 51.56 67.31 26.39
C SER A 133 52.56 68.41 26.68
N GLY A 134 53.14 68.39 27.87
CA GLY A 134 54.17 69.35 28.34
C GLY A 134 54.13 69.58 29.85
N GLU A 135 55.29 69.73 30.50
CA GLU A 135 55.36 69.92 31.96
C GLU A 135 54.75 71.27 32.41
N ASP A 136 54.67 72.27 31.51
CA ASP A 136 54.09 73.58 31.78
C ASP A 136 52.53 73.59 31.72
N ASN A 137 51.86 72.50 31.35
CA ASN A 137 50.40 72.47 31.30
C ASN A 137 49.83 72.13 32.67
N PRO A 138 48.74 72.78 33.09
CA PRO A 138 48.14 72.54 34.38
C PRO A 138 47.44 71.15 34.41
N VAL A 139 47.52 70.49 35.57
CA VAL A 139 46.69 69.38 35.87
C VAL A 139 45.24 69.81 35.90
N THR A 140 44.38 69.08 35.32
CA THR A 140 42.95 69.38 35.25
C THR A 140 42.14 68.19 35.74
N CYS A 141 41.21 68.43 36.63
CA CYS A 141 40.27 67.45 37.10
C CYS A 141 38.88 67.79 36.57
N ILE A 142 38.29 66.92 35.86
CA ILE A 142 37.00 67.12 35.19
C ILE A 142 35.98 66.18 35.85
N LEU A 143 34.88 66.75 36.33
CA LEU A 143 33.76 65.98 36.83
C LEU A 143 32.64 65.93 35.78
N THR A 144 32.29 64.74 35.31
CA THR A 144 31.28 64.56 34.24
C THR A 144 30.21 63.58 34.66
N SER A 145 28.98 63.77 34.17
CA SER A 145 27.90 62.86 34.34
C SER A 145 28.17 61.55 33.56
N ALA A 146 27.85 60.45 34.18
CA ALA A 146 27.88 59.13 33.57
C ALA A 146 26.47 58.56 33.34
N GLU A 147 25.38 59.35 33.51
CA GLU A 147 23.99 58.87 33.40
C GLU A 147 23.68 58.26 32.03
N GLU A 148 24.07 58.96 30.94
CA GLU A 148 23.81 58.46 29.59
C GLU A 148 24.58 57.15 29.28
N ILE A 149 25.76 56.94 29.89
CA ILE A 149 26.50 55.66 29.76
C ILE A 149 25.80 54.61 30.59
N THR A 150 25.36 54.96 31.82
CA THR A 150 24.58 54.01 32.66
C THR A 150 23.29 53.57 32.00
N GLU A 151 22.57 54.49 31.36
CA GLU A 151 21.36 54.18 30.61
C GLU A 151 21.66 53.26 29.40
N THR A 152 22.74 53.55 28.66
CA THR A 152 23.18 52.68 27.55
C THR A 152 23.49 51.27 28.03
N PHE A 153 24.12 51.12 29.21
CA PHE A 153 24.44 49.82 29.81
C PHE A 153 23.21 49.11 30.36
N SER A 154 22.23 49.85 30.85
CA SER A 154 20.96 49.30 31.40
C SER A 154 20.04 48.75 30.31
N ASN A 155 20.08 49.31 29.11
CA ASN A 155 19.25 48.94 28.00
C ASN A 155 19.64 47.60 27.35
N GLY A 156 20.72 46.97 27.75
CA GLY A 156 21.17 45.65 27.33
C GLY A 156 20.48 44.52 28.14
N HIS A 157 19.28 44.11 27.78
CA HIS A 157 18.52 43.11 28.54
C HIS A 157 19.22 41.75 28.72
N ILE A 158 20.10 41.36 27.82
CA ILE A 158 20.80 40.06 27.84
C ILE A 158 22.27 40.22 28.17
N ASN A 159 22.91 41.23 27.60
CA ASN A 159 24.33 41.50 27.79
C ASN A 159 24.50 42.56 28.89
N GLN A 160 25.33 42.27 29.86
CA GLN A 160 25.66 43.19 30.95
C GLN A 160 27.00 43.84 30.67
N SER A 161 27.02 45.16 30.60
CA SER A 161 28.25 45.94 30.39
C SER A 161 28.63 46.68 31.65
N CYS A 162 29.92 46.78 31.92
CA CYS A 162 30.50 47.60 32.96
C CYS A 162 31.76 48.28 32.44
N PHE A 163 31.98 49.51 32.90
CA PHE A 163 33.21 50.29 32.68
C PHE A 163 34.02 50.28 33.95
N VAL A 164 35.29 49.87 33.86
CA VAL A 164 36.20 49.78 35.02
C VAL A 164 37.45 50.63 34.81
N ASN A 165 38.02 51.11 35.91
CA ASN A 165 39.32 51.82 35.89
C ASN A 165 40.49 50.79 35.91
N SER A 166 41.71 51.29 35.98
CA SER A 166 42.95 50.51 36.03
C SER A 166 43.08 49.60 37.27
N ALA A 167 42.42 49.94 38.37
CA ALA A 167 42.39 49.12 39.59
C ALA A 167 41.30 48.05 39.58
N GLY A 168 40.40 48.04 38.56
CA GLY A 168 39.27 47.15 38.48
C GLY A 168 38.03 47.62 39.26
N GLU A 169 38.00 48.86 39.70
CA GLU A 169 36.84 49.49 40.32
C GLU A 169 35.79 49.83 39.23
N ILE A 170 34.53 49.55 39.49
CA ILE A 170 33.44 49.86 38.60
C ILE A 170 33.14 51.35 38.56
N LEU A 171 33.39 51.97 37.43
CA LEU A 171 33.06 53.40 37.20
C LEU A 171 31.58 53.53 36.77
N VAL A 172 31.11 52.66 35.89
CA VAL A 172 29.73 52.63 35.39
C VAL A 172 29.28 51.19 35.21
N HIS A 173 28.05 50.92 35.59
CA HIS A 173 27.40 49.64 35.43
C HIS A 173 25.94 49.87 35.04
N GLY A 174 25.33 48.93 34.33
CA GLY A 174 23.88 48.96 34.00
C GLY A 174 22.98 48.97 35.26
N ASP A 175 23.44 48.36 36.34
CA ASP A 175 22.89 48.51 37.68
C ASP A 175 23.67 49.63 38.39
N ALA A 176 23.06 50.77 38.55
CA ALA A 176 23.68 51.95 39.14
C ALA A 176 24.16 51.75 40.60
N ASP A 177 23.56 50.83 41.32
CA ASP A 177 23.92 50.50 42.70
C ASP A 177 25.34 49.90 42.82
N MET A 178 25.77 49.15 41.77
CA MET A 178 27.14 48.61 41.75
C MET A 178 28.22 49.70 41.68
N ALA A 179 28.02 50.68 40.82
CA ALA A 179 28.91 51.84 40.76
C ALA A 179 28.84 52.71 42.04
N ARG A 180 27.65 52.87 42.65
CA ARG A 180 27.43 53.60 43.91
C ARG A 180 28.13 52.95 45.09
N ARG A 181 28.27 51.61 45.14
CA ARG A 181 29.00 50.90 46.20
C ARG A 181 30.50 50.93 46.03
N GLY A 182 31.00 51.38 44.89
CA GLY A 182 32.43 51.39 44.59
C GLY A 182 32.99 49.95 44.55
N GLU A 183 32.22 49.03 44.00
CA GLU A 183 32.63 47.59 43.94
C GLU A 183 33.91 47.47 43.09
N GLU A 184 34.89 46.73 43.63
CA GLU A 184 36.12 46.38 42.92
C GLU A 184 36.01 44.95 42.43
N ILE A 185 36.16 44.76 41.12
CA ILE A 185 36.07 43.44 40.45
C ILE A 185 37.42 42.99 39.89
N SER A 186 38.54 43.45 40.51
CA SER A 186 39.90 43.02 40.11
C SER A 186 40.10 41.52 40.11
N GLY A 187 39.37 40.75 40.97
CA GLY A 187 39.34 39.31 41.00
C GLY A 187 38.65 38.65 39.79
N ASN A 188 37.87 39.40 39.02
CA ASN A 188 37.15 38.83 37.87
C ASN A 188 38.14 38.37 36.78
N PRO A 189 38.01 37.13 36.27
CA PRO A 189 38.89 36.57 35.22
C PRO A 189 39.01 37.47 33.98
N VAL A 190 37.95 38.18 33.63
CA VAL A 190 37.93 39.09 32.46
C VAL A 190 38.75 40.35 32.71
N VAL A 191 38.62 40.95 33.90
CA VAL A 191 39.45 42.13 34.30
C VAL A 191 40.92 41.78 34.32
N ARG A 192 41.27 40.62 34.90
CA ARG A 192 42.65 40.14 34.93
C ARG A 192 43.19 39.95 33.50
N LYS A 193 42.42 39.22 32.64
CA LYS A 193 42.81 39.01 31.25
C LYS A 193 42.96 40.36 30.50
N MET A 194 42.09 41.32 30.74
CA MET A 194 42.16 42.65 30.14
C MET A 194 43.45 43.37 30.57
N SER A 195 43.83 43.30 31.86
CA SER A 195 45.06 43.95 32.38
C SER A 195 46.35 43.30 31.87
N GLU A 196 46.37 41.96 31.72
CA GLU A 196 47.52 41.18 31.26
C GLU A 196 47.67 41.09 29.74
N SER A 197 46.60 41.31 28.97
CA SER A 197 46.61 41.18 27.53
C SER A 197 47.46 42.25 26.83
N LEU A 198 48.19 41.84 25.82
CA LEU A 198 48.88 42.75 24.91
C LEU A 198 47.93 43.40 23.87
N MET A 199 46.75 42.81 23.70
CA MET A 199 45.73 43.31 22.77
C MET A 199 44.76 44.25 23.49
N ASN A 200 44.31 45.28 22.80
CA ASN A 200 43.36 46.25 23.36
C ASN A 200 41.94 45.69 23.49
N ASN A 201 41.60 44.58 22.81
CA ASN A 201 40.33 43.91 22.90
C ASN A 201 40.54 42.40 22.96
N GLY A 202 39.50 41.68 23.38
CA GLY A 202 39.51 40.26 23.42
C GLY A 202 38.20 39.67 23.92
N GLN A 203 38.11 38.37 23.78
CA GLN A 203 36.97 37.61 24.29
C GLN A 203 37.43 36.38 25.04
N MET A 204 36.60 35.89 25.95
CA MET A 204 36.82 34.67 26.69
C MET A 204 35.52 34.10 27.24
N THR A 205 35.56 32.82 27.57
CA THR A 205 34.50 32.16 28.34
C THR A 205 35.05 31.88 29.74
N PHE A 206 34.28 32.14 30.77
CA PHE A 206 34.66 31.84 32.15
C PHE A 206 33.45 31.31 32.92
N ARG A 207 33.71 30.72 34.10
CA ARG A 207 32.67 30.32 35.04
C ARG A 207 32.78 31.16 36.29
N ASP A 208 31.62 31.61 36.78
CA ASP A 208 31.55 32.31 38.07
C ASP A 208 31.64 31.29 39.24
N GLU A 209 31.58 31.83 40.46
CA GLU A 209 31.64 31.03 41.71
C GLU A 209 30.47 30.07 41.85
N ASN A 210 29.35 30.30 41.17
CA ASN A 210 28.17 29.45 41.15
C ASN A 210 28.21 28.36 40.05
N GLY A 211 29.29 28.35 39.25
CA GLY A 211 29.49 27.41 38.16
C GLY A 211 28.76 27.78 36.85
N GLU A 212 28.11 28.97 36.80
CA GLU A 212 27.46 29.49 35.60
C GLU A 212 28.51 29.91 34.57
N GLU A 213 28.30 29.51 33.31
CA GLU A 213 29.19 29.81 32.21
C GLU A 213 28.80 31.13 31.54
N TYR A 214 29.78 32.04 31.40
CA TYR A 214 29.63 33.34 30.79
C TYR A 214 30.52 33.46 29.57
N ILE A 215 30.00 34.09 28.53
CA ILE A 215 30.77 34.66 27.42
C ILE A 215 31.07 36.09 27.76
N ALA A 216 32.32 36.49 27.71
CA ALA A 216 32.78 37.84 28.01
C ALA A 216 33.62 38.41 26.87
N ALA A 217 33.47 39.68 26.64
CA ALA A 217 34.33 40.49 25.79
C ALA A 217 34.85 41.70 26.56
N PHE A 218 36.03 42.14 26.26
CA PHE A 218 36.60 43.34 26.83
C PHE A 218 37.27 44.20 25.77
N LYS A 219 37.22 45.50 25.98
CA LYS A 219 38.00 46.49 25.23
C LYS A 219 38.63 47.51 26.18
N ARG A 220 39.94 47.65 26.09
CA ARG A 220 40.70 48.59 26.84
C ARG A 220 40.61 50.01 26.21
N MET A 221 40.50 51.02 27.02
CA MET A 221 40.52 52.41 26.58
C MET A 221 41.93 52.77 26.09
N SER A 222 42.00 53.76 25.19
CA SER A 222 43.29 54.31 24.73
C SER A 222 43.99 55.17 25.81
N PHE A 223 43.32 55.45 26.92
CA PHE A 223 43.79 56.18 28.05
C PHE A 223 43.39 55.57 29.39
N GLY A 224 44.08 55.94 30.48
CA GLY A 224 43.71 55.58 31.85
C GLY A 224 43.71 54.07 32.19
N ASN A 225 44.23 53.24 31.31
CA ASN A 225 44.28 51.76 31.47
C ASN A 225 42.99 51.07 31.93
N GLY A 226 41.88 51.79 31.91
CA GLY A 226 40.53 51.20 32.14
C GLY A 226 39.96 50.52 30.91
N GLY A 227 38.81 49.95 31.02
CA GLY A 227 38.14 49.30 29.88
C GLY A 227 36.68 48.96 30.13
N VAL A 228 36.00 48.64 29.05
CA VAL A 228 34.60 48.13 29.09
C VAL A 228 34.59 46.62 28.93
N ILE A 229 33.84 45.97 29.79
CA ILE A 229 33.62 44.55 29.79
C ILE A 229 32.13 44.32 29.52
N THR A 230 31.84 43.38 28.64
CA THR A 230 30.45 42.95 28.36
C THR A 230 30.36 41.45 28.56
N THR A 231 29.38 40.99 29.35
CA THR A 231 29.17 39.58 29.68
C THR A 231 27.76 39.14 29.33
N VAL A 232 27.62 37.90 28.93
CA VAL A 232 26.31 37.24 28.69
C VAL A 232 26.34 35.84 29.26
N LYS A 233 25.27 35.46 29.93
CA LYS A 233 25.12 34.07 30.46
C LYS A 233 24.84 33.09 29.32
N MET A 234 25.60 31.99 29.28
CA MET A 234 25.39 30.91 28.31
C MET A 234 24.01 30.25 28.46
N SER A 235 23.52 30.12 29.68
CA SER A 235 22.17 29.58 29.98
C SER A 235 21.08 30.41 29.28
N VAL A 236 21.17 31.74 29.30
CA VAL A 236 20.18 32.61 28.64
C VAL A 236 20.24 32.48 27.11
N VAL A 237 21.45 32.39 26.55
CA VAL A 237 21.65 32.14 25.12
C VAL A 237 21.02 30.81 24.67
N LEU A 238 21.21 29.76 25.47
CA LEU A 238 20.70 28.41 25.18
C LEU A 238 19.20 28.27 25.43
N GLU A 239 18.63 29.00 26.38
CA GLU A 239 17.20 28.95 26.71
C GLU A 239 16.33 29.42 25.52
N GLY A 240 16.74 30.49 24.85
CA GLY A 240 16.06 30.98 23.64
C GLY A 240 16.03 29.93 22.52
N ILE A 241 17.08 29.11 22.43
CA ILE A 241 17.20 28.06 21.41
C ILE A 241 16.38 26.84 21.78
N ASN A 242 16.43 26.39 23.05
CA ASN A 242 15.68 25.25 23.53
C ASN A 242 14.17 25.45 23.33
N GLY A 243 13.66 26.64 23.55
CA GLY A 243 12.27 27.02 23.30
C GLY A 243 11.90 26.89 21.81
N THR A 244 12.75 27.36 20.92
CA THR A 244 12.54 27.30 19.46
C THR A 244 12.67 25.87 18.95
N THR A 245 13.66 25.12 19.40
CA THR A 245 13.89 23.73 19.02
C THR A 245 12.72 22.84 19.46
N ARG A 246 12.23 23.03 20.70
CA ARG A 246 11.07 22.29 21.22
C ARG A 246 9.81 22.59 20.42
N ARG A 247 9.56 23.84 20.06
CA ARG A 247 8.42 24.23 19.21
C ARG A 247 8.52 23.61 17.81
N ASN A 248 9.69 23.67 17.19
CA ASN A 248 9.93 23.09 15.87
C ASN A 248 9.78 21.55 15.89
N PHE A 249 10.21 20.89 16.99
CA PHE A 249 10.02 19.46 17.17
C PHE A 249 8.53 19.08 17.20
N TYR A 250 7.69 19.83 17.94
CA TYR A 250 6.24 19.56 17.98
C TYR A 250 5.57 19.85 16.63
N ILE A 251 5.99 20.88 15.90
CA ILE A 251 5.50 21.16 14.55
C ILE A 251 5.85 19.99 13.62
N MET A 252 7.10 19.51 13.65
CA MET A 252 7.55 18.37 12.86
C MET A 252 6.75 17.10 13.18
N LEU A 253 6.50 16.83 14.46
CA LEU A 253 5.68 15.69 14.89
C LEU A 253 4.23 15.80 14.38
N GLY A 254 3.66 17.01 14.41
CA GLY A 254 2.33 17.29 13.86
C GLY A 254 2.26 17.05 12.35
N VAL A 255 3.22 17.56 11.58
CA VAL A 255 3.32 17.35 10.13
C VAL A 255 3.48 15.86 9.81
N LEU A 256 4.36 15.16 10.56
CA LEU A 256 4.56 13.72 10.38
C LEU A 256 3.27 12.93 10.65
N SER A 257 2.53 13.28 11.72
CA SER A 257 1.25 12.64 12.05
C SER A 257 0.21 12.85 10.94
N ILE A 258 0.11 14.07 10.42
CA ILE A 258 -0.78 14.39 9.28
C ILE A 258 -0.37 13.59 8.03
N ALA A 259 0.92 13.53 7.73
CA ALA A 259 1.44 12.78 6.58
C ALA A 259 1.11 11.28 6.68
N ILE A 260 1.33 10.67 7.85
CA ILE A 260 0.99 9.27 8.11
C ILE A 260 -0.52 9.04 7.92
N THR A 261 -1.34 9.95 8.44
CA THR A 261 -2.80 9.87 8.30
C THR A 261 -3.23 9.93 6.84
N ILE A 262 -2.68 10.87 6.07
CA ILE A 262 -2.96 11.01 4.62
C ILE A 262 -2.52 9.74 3.88
N ILE A 263 -1.30 9.22 4.15
CA ILE A 263 -0.79 8.00 3.51
C ILE A 263 -1.69 6.80 3.85
N TYR A 264 -2.13 6.67 5.10
CA TYR A 264 -3.04 5.61 5.52
C TYR A 264 -4.38 5.66 4.76
N PHE A 265 -5.02 6.84 4.71
CA PHE A 265 -6.28 7.01 3.98
C PHE A 265 -6.10 6.78 2.47
N PHE A 266 -5.02 7.29 1.89
CA PHE A 266 -4.70 7.11 0.47
C PHE A 266 -4.44 5.62 0.15
N SER A 267 -3.66 4.93 0.99
CA SER A 267 -3.40 3.50 0.86
C SER A 267 -4.68 2.69 0.96
N HIS A 268 -5.54 3.01 1.92
CA HIS A 268 -6.81 2.27 2.10
C HIS A 268 -7.81 2.57 0.99
N SER A 269 -7.89 3.82 0.55
CA SER A 269 -8.83 4.24 -0.51
C SER A 269 -8.43 3.78 -1.90
N LEU A 270 -7.14 3.69 -2.21
CA LEU A 270 -6.62 3.39 -3.55
C LEU A 270 -6.07 1.96 -3.66
N SER A 271 -5.15 1.57 -2.75
CA SER A 271 -4.42 0.31 -2.89
C SER A 271 -5.29 -0.92 -2.61
N VAL A 272 -6.20 -0.85 -1.65
CA VAL A 272 -7.07 -1.99 -1.30
C VAL A 272 -8.04 -2.33 -2.44
N PRO A 273 -8.81 -1.38 -3.01
CA PRO A 273 -9.67 -1.65 -4.15
C PRO A 273 -8.91 -2.14 -5.39
N LEU A 274 -7.74 -1.56 -5.69
CA LEU A 274 -6.93 -1.98 -6.83
C LEU A 274 -6.40 -3.41 -6.68
N LYS A 275 -5.95 -3.80 -5.48
CA LYS A 275 -5.53 -5.19 -5.21
C LYS A 275 -6.68 -6.16 -5.37
N ALA A 276 -7.86 -5.83 -4.85
CA ALA A 276 -9.06 -6.64 -5.01
C ALA A 276 -9.46 -6.75 -6.50
N LEU A 277 -9.41 -5.66 -7.25
CA LEU A 277 -9.68 -5.66 -8.68
C LEU A 277 -8.67 -6.51 -9.45
N THR A 278 -7.37 -6.40 -9.13
CA THR A 278 -6.32 -7.22 -9.74
C THR A 278 -6.55 -8.72 -9.48
N ALA A 279 -6.95 -9.09 -8.26
CA ALA A 279 -7.28 -10.47 -7.93
C ALA A 279 -8.46 -10.98 -8.78
N VAL A 280 -9.49 -10.16 -8.94
CA VAL A 280 -10.67 -10.46 -9.78
C VAL A 280 -10.29 -10.61 -11.25
N VAL A 281 -9.50 -9.69 -11.81
CA VAL A 281 -9.03 -9.76 -13.21
C VAL A 281 -8.18 -11.02 -13.43
N ASN A 282 -7.35 -11.39 -12.46
CA ASN A 282 -6.57 -12.63 -12.54
C ASN A 282 -7.46 -13.88 -12.56
N GLU A 283 -8.57 -13.89 -11.81
CA GLU A 283 -9.53 -15.01 -11.89
C GLU A 283 -10.26 -15.05 -13.25
N ILE A 284 -10.62 -13.88 -13.80
CA ILE A 284 -11.16 -13.80 -15.17
C ILE A 284 -10.16 -14.39 -16.18
N ASN A 285 -8.89 -14.01 -16.09
CA ASN A 285 -7.82 -14.53 -16.96
C ASN A 285 -7.57 -16.03 -16.80
N ARG A 286 -7.97 -16.62 -15.67
CA ARG A 286 -7.96 -18.07 -15.43
C ARG A 286 -9.24 -18.76 -15.93
N GLY A 287 -10.15 -18.03 -16.55
CA GLY A 287 -11.44 -18.53 -17.00
C GLY A 287 -12.46 -18.77 -15.88
N ASN A 288 -12.21 -18.24 -14.69
CA ASN A 288 -13.12 -18.39 -13.55
C ASN A 288 -13.97 -17.12 -13.38
N PHE A 289 -15.20 -17.15 -13.91
CA PHE A 289 -16.11 -15.99 -13.91
C PHE A 289 -17.06 -15.96 -12.71
N ASN A 290 -17.08 -16.98 -11.86
CA ASN A 290 -18.04 -17.10 -10.76
C ASN A 290 -17.33 -17.35 -9.42
N THR A 291 -16.57 -16.36 -8.93
CA THR A 291 -15.92 -16.42 -7.63
C THR A 291 -16.59 -15.45 -6.64
N GLU A 292 -16.56 -15.80 -5.36
CA GLU A 292 -17.04 -14.91 -4.29
C GLU A 292 -16.25 -13.59 -4.20
N LEU A 293 -15.04 -13.56 -4.79
CA LEU A 293 -14.22 -12.34 -4.88
C LEU A 293 -14.95 -11.18 -5.55
N PHE A 294 -15.86 -11.45 -6.51
CA PHE A 294 -16.67 -10.44 -7.16
C PHE A 294 -17.63 -9.75 -6.19
N ASN A 295 -18.10 -10.45 -5.15
CA ASN A 295 -19.00 -9.90 -4.14
C ASN A 295 -18.26 -8.96 -3.17
N SER A 296 -16.94 -9.10 -3.04
CA SER A 296 -16.11 -8.24 -2.19
C SER A 296 -15.83 -6.86 -2.81
N LEU A 297 -16.04 -6.70 -4.13
CA LEU A 297 -15.84 -5.43 -4.83
C LEU A 297 -16.98 -4.45 -4.51
N LYS A 298 -16.65 -3.37 -3.79
CA LYS A 298 -17.61 -2.29 -3.51
C LYS A 298 -17.83 -1.43 -4.75
N THR A 299 -19.05 -1.43 -5.28
CA THR A 299 -19.45 -0.73 -6.52
C THR A 299 -19.92 0.72 -6.31
N ASN A 300 -19.89 1.24 -5.08
CA ASN A 300 -20.49 2.53 -4.74
C ASN A 300 -19.53 3.74 -4.91
N GLY A 301 -18.31 3.55 -5.39
CA GLY A 301 -17.39 4.63 -5.72
C GLY A 301 -17.91 5.45 -6.91
N LYS A 302 -17.87 6.79 -6.78
CA LYS A 302 -18.18 7.73 -7.86
C LYS A 302 -16.94 8.22 -8.59
N ASP A 303 -15.77 7.74 -8.18
CA ASP A 303 -14.45 8.03 -8.73
C ASP A 303 -14.10 7.07 -9.89
N GLU A 304 -12.94 7.25 -10.48
CA GLU A 304 -12.42 6.44 -11.58
C GLU A 304 -12.28 4.96 -11.18
N ILE A 305 -11.95 4.68 -9.91
CA ILE A 305 -11.88 3.32 -9.38
C ILE A 305 -13.26 2.68 -9.34
N GLY A 306 -14.27 3.41 -8.90
CA GLY A 306 -15.65 2.94 -8.90
C GLY A 306 -16.17 2.65 -10.31
N VAL A 307 -15.83 3.49 -11.29
CA VAL A 307 -16.14 3.26 -12.71
C VAL A 307 -15.44 1.99 -13.21
N LEU A 308 -14.15 1.82 -12.91
CA LEU A 308 -13.37 0.64 -13.32
C LEU A 308 -13.94 -0.65 -12.73
N VAL A 309 -14.27 -0.65 -11.43
CA VAL A 309 -14.92 -1.78 -10.75
C VAL A 309 -16.23 -2.16 -11.43
N LYS A 310 -17.06 -1.15 -11.75
CA LYS A 310 -18.34 -1.37 -12.43
C LYS A 310 -18.15 -1.93 -13.84
N SER A 311 -17.20 -1.41 -14.61
CA SER A 311 -16.87 -1.90 -15.95
C SER A 311 -16.38 -3.34 -15.91
N THR A 312 -15.45 -3.68 -15.01
CA THR A 312 -14.94 -5.06 -14.84
C THR A 312 -16.06 -6.01 -14.42
N LYS A 313 -17.00 -5.55 -13.59
CA LYS A 313 -18.17 -6.37 -13.22
C LYS A 313 -19.06 -6.64 -14.41
N ASN A 314 -19.34 -5.63 -15.23
CA ASN A 314 -20.13 -5.80 -16.45
C ASN A 314 -19.43 -6.72 -17.46
N GLU A 315 -18.12 -6.54 -17.69
CA GLU A 315 -17.33 -7.43 -18.56
C GLU A 315 -17.38 -8.87 -18.08
N ARG A 316 -17.23 -9.11 -16.78
CA ARG A 316 -17.38 -10.44 -16.20
C ARG A 316 -18.77 -11.03 -16.47
N GLU A 317 -19.83 -10.24 -16.25
CA GLU A 317 -21.22 -10.71 -16.49
C GLU A 317 -21.43 -11.08 -17.96
N ILE A 318 -20.86 -10.30 -18.88
CA ILE A 318 -20.89 -10.60 -20.33
C ILE A 318 -20.09 -11.87 -20.63
N LEU A 319 -18.89 -12.04 -20.05
CA LEU A 319 -18.07 -13.23 -20.24
C LEU A 319 -18.72 -14.49 -19.64
N ASP A 320 -19.34 -14.40 -18.47
CA ASP A 320 -20.08 -15.52 -17.87
C ASP A 320 -21.28 -15.90 -18.75
N LEU A 321 -22.05 -14.92 -19.23
CA LEU A 321 -23.14 -15.16 -20.17
C LEU A 321 -22.62 -15.80 -21.47
N PHE A 322 -21.56 -15.25 -22.04
CA PHE A 322 -20.93 -15.79 -23.25
C PHE A 322 -20.43 -17.23 -23.03
N SER A 323 -19.82 -17.50 -21.88
CA SER A 323 -19.34 -18.84 -21.53
C SER A 323 -20.47 -19.87 -21.41
N ARG A 324 -21.68 -19.44 -21.02
CA ARG A 324 -22.87 -20.30 -20.98
C ARG A 324 -23.47 -20.54 -22.37
N LEU A 325 -23.34 -19.57 -23.28
CA LEU A 325 -23.84 -19.69 -24.65
C LEU A 325 -22.93 -20.56 -25.54
N THR A 326 -21.63 -20.59 -25.27
CA THR A 326 -20.67 -21.40 -26.02
C THR A 326 -20.39 -22.74 -25.33
N ASN A 327 -19.53 -22.76 -24.38
CA ASN A 327 -19.22 -23.83 -23.42
C ASN A 327 -18.21 -23.27 -22.42
N LYS A 328 -18.50 -23.39 -21.13
CA LYS A 328 -17.65 -22.81 -20.07
C LYS A 328 -16.22 -23.37 -20.09
N GLY A 329 -16.08 -24.68 -20.36
CA GLY A 329 -14.76 -25.33 -20.44
C GLY A 329 -13.95 -24.83 -21.63
N VAL A 330 -14.58 -24.75 -22.80
CA VAL A 330 -13.97 -24.24 -24.04
C VAL A 330 -13.60 -22.75 -23.88
N THR A 331 -14.52 -21.94 -23.39
CA THR A 331 -14.25 -20.50 -23.16
C THR A 331 -13.07 -20.30 -22.20
N SER A 332 -13.01 -21.06 -21.12
CA SER A 332 -11.87 -21.02 -20.18
C SER A 332 -10.58 -21.44 -20.87
N ALA A 333 -10.59 -22.52 -21.66
CA ALA A 333 -9.41 -23.02 -22.37
C ALA A 333 -8.89 -22.03 -23.42
N VAL A 334 -9.77 -21.31 -24.12
CA VAL A 334 -9.39 -20.22 -25.07
C VAL A 334 -8.75 -19.05 -24.32
N ILE A 335 -9.38 -18.59 -23.23
CA ILE A 335 -8.87 -17.47 -22.44
C ILE A 335 -7.51 -17.79 -21.81
N THR A 336 -7.33 -19.01 -21.33
CA THR A 336 -6.06 -19.49 -20.77
C THR A 336 -5.03 -19.88 -21.82
N LYS A 337 -5.37 -19.76 -23.12
CA LYS A 337 -4.52 -20.15 -24.26
C LYS A 337 -4.12 -21.62 -24.24
N GLN A 338 -4.96 -22.47 -23.68
CA GLN A 338 -4.79 -23.93 -23.72
C GLN A 338 -5.19 -24.50 -25.09
N ILE A 339 -6.17 -23.87 -25.76
CA ILE A 339 -6.58 -24.19 -27.14
C ILE A 339 -6.53 -22.91 -27.98
N ASP A 340 -6.24 -23.06 -29.27
CA ASP A 340 -6.29 -22.02 -30.26
C ASP A 340 -7.47 -22.20 -31.24
N PHE A 341 -7.54 -21.42 -32.30
CA PHE A 341 -8.61 -21.49 -33.29
C PHE A 341 -8.31 -22.47 -34.43
N GLU A 342 -7.12 -23.09 -34.43
CA GLU A 342 -6.78 -24.05 -35.49
C GLU A 342 -7.38 -25.43 -35.17
N PRO A 343 -7.80 -26.19 -36.21
CA PRO A 343 -8.32 -27.54 -36.02
C PRO A 343 -7.19 -28.54 -35.75
N HIS A 344 -7.36 -29.35 -34.73
CA HIS A 344 -6.38 -30.36 -34.32
C HIS A 344 -6.96 -31.78 -34.39
N LEU A 345 -6.13 -32.71 -34.78
CA LEU A 345 -6.51 -34.13 -34.79
C LEU A 345 -6.26 -34.74 -33.40
N LYS A 346 -7.32 -35.23 -32.74
CA LYS A 346 -7.25 -35.72 -31.35
C LYS A 346 -7.91 -37.09 -31.23
N ASP A 347 -7.37 -37.93 -30.34
CA ASP A 347 -7.99 -39.15 -29.90
C ASP A 347 -8.94 -38.85 -28.74
N VAL A 348 -10.24 -39.06 -28.92
CA VAL A 348 -11.30 -38.64 -27.98
C VAL A 348 -12.31 -39.76 -27.78
N THR A 349 -13.06 -39.71 -26.68
CA THR A 349 -14.26 -40.50 -26.48
C THR A 349 -15.48 -39.61 -26.66
N ILE A 350 -16.35 -40.03 -27.58
CA ILE A 350 -17.55 -39.30 -28.01
C ILE A 350 -18.78 -39.98 -27.42
N PHE A 351 -19.67 -39.16 -26.92
CA PHE A 351 -20.93 -39.54 -26.31
C PHE A 351 -22.11 -38.89 -27.03
N PHE A 352 -23.12 -39.66 -27.30
CA PHE A 352 -24.46 -39.20 -27.68
C PHE A 352 -25.48 -39.76 -26.72
N SER A 353 -26.50 -38.98 -26.37
CA SER A 353 -27.67 -39.46 -25.67
C SER A 353 -28.93 -38.79 -26.17
N ASP A 354 -30.06 -39.52 -26.11
CA ASP A 354 -31.37 -39.06 -26.53
C ASP A 354 -32.45 -39.55 -25.57
N ILE A 355 -33.54 -38.77 -25.37
CA ILE A 355 -34.66 -39.14 -24.50
C ILE A 355 -35.57 -40.13 -25.24
N ARG A 356 -35.75 -41.29 -24.67
CA ARG A 356 -36.64 -42.32 -25.27
C ARG A 356 -38.09 -41.86 -25.25
N GLY A 357 -38.67 -41.71 -26.45
CA GLY A 357 -40.07 -41.37 -26.61
C GLY A 357 -40.38 -39.89 -26.33
N PHE A 358 -39.42 -38.99 -26.54
CA PHE A 358 -39.61 -37.55 -26.31
C PHE A 358 -40.82 -36.95 -27.06
N THR A 359 -41.12 -37.43 -28.26
CA THR A 359 -42.34 -37.02 -29.02
C THR A 359 -43.61 -37.25 -28.20
N ALA A 360 -43.76 -38.42 -27.57
CA ALA A 360 -44.91 -38.74 -26.73
C ALA A 360 -44.94 -37.89 -25.45
N ILE A 361 -43.77 -37.58 -24.87
CA ILE A 361 -43.63 -36.69 -23.74
C ILE A 361 -44.06 -35.26 -24.13
N SER A 362 -43.59 -34.76 -25.26
CA SER A 362 -43.96 -33.45 -25.82
C SER A 362 -45.46 -33.34 -26.09
N ASP A 363 -46.08 -34.39 -26.65
CA ASP A 363 -47.54 -34.42 -26.86
C ASP A 363 -48.31 -34.45 -25.53
N GLY A 364 -47.74 -35.07 -24.49
CA GLY A 364 -48.27 -35.00 -23.12
C GLY A 364 -48.32 -33.58 -22.57
N PHE A 365 -47.24 -32.84 -22.77
CA PHE A 365 -47.19 -31.41 -22.41
C PHE A 365 -48.20 -30.56 -23.20
N LYS A 366 -48.32 -30.77 -24.53
CA LYS A 366 -49.30 -30.06 -25.38
C LYS A 366 -50.74 -30.29 -24.92
N LYS A 367 -51.09 -31.55 -24.64
CA LYS A 367 -52.42 -31.93 -24.17
C LYS A 367 -52.77 -31.30 -22.84
N ARG A 368 -51.76 -31.12 -21.96
CA ARG A 368 -52.00 -30.62 -20.59
C ARG A 368 -51.96 -29.12 -20.49
N PHE A 369 -51.05 -28.44 -21.18
CA PHE A 369 -50.77 -27.02 -21.02
C PHE A 369 -51.16 -26.16 -22.21
N GLY A 370 -51.56 -26.73 -23.34
CA GLY A 370 -51.97 -25.99 -24.53
C GLY A 370 -50.90 -24.99 -25.01
N GLU A 371 -51.25 -23.71 -25.10
CA GLU A 371 -50.34 -22.69 -25.57
C GLU A 371 -49.07 -22.48 -24.68
N LYS A 372 -49.15 -22.83 -23.41
CA LYS A 372 -48.01 -22.72 -22.47
C LYS A 372 -47.06 -23.94 -22.56
N SER A 373 -47.42 -24.94 -23.34
CA SER A 373 -46.62 -26.18 -23.44
C SER A 373 -45.16 -25.95 -23.82
N ALA A 374 -44.85 -24.96 -24.68
CA ALA A 374 -43.49 -24.67 -25.11
C ALA A 374 -42.59 -24.24 -23.93
N ALA A 375 -43.08 -23.39 -23.04
CA ALA A 375 -42.34 -22.95 -21.86
C ALA A 375 -42.11 -24.11 -20.88
N GLU A 376 -43.13 -24.98 -20.69
CA GLU A 376 -43.04 -26.16 -19.81
C GLU A 376 -42.06 -27.21 -20.36
N ILE A 377 -42.05 -27.44 -21.69
CA ILE A 377 -41.08 -28.33 -22.34
C ILE A 377 -39.65 -27.81 -22.17
N ILE A 378 -39.43 -26.49 -22.35
CA ILE A 378 -38.12 -25.89 -22.15
C ILE A 378 -37.68 -26.04 -20.68
N GLY A 379 -38.57 -25.78 -19.71
CA GLY A 379 -38.28 -25.99 -18.29
C GLY A 379 -37.90 -27.44 -17.97
N PHE A 380 -38.64 -28.41 -18.53
CA PHE A 380 -38.37 -29.84 -18.41
C PHE A 380 -37.00 -30.21 -19.01
N LEU A 381 -36.71 -29.78 -20.24
CA LEU A 381 -35.43 -30.02 -20.89
C LEU A 381 -34.26 -29.43 -20.13
N ASN A 382 -34.42 -28.19 -19.61
CA ASN A 382 -33.38 -27.53 -18.82
C ASN A 382 -33.06 -28.29 -17.52
N ASP A 383 -34.05 -28.86 -16.81
CA ASP A 383 -33.81 -29.68 -15.63
C ASP A 383 -33.09 -30.99 -16.03
N TYR A 384 -33.57 -31.69 -17.07
CA TYR A 384 -32.92 -32.89 -17.59
C TYR A 384 -31.45 -32.61 -18.01
N MET A 385 -31.25 -31.64 -18.91
CA MET A 385 -29.93 -31.31 -19.42
C MET A 385 -28.98 -30.89 -18.29
N GLY A 386 -29.47 -30.09 -17.34
CA GLY A 386 -28.68 -29.67 -16.17
C GLY A 386 -28.12 -30.85 -15.37
N ARG A 387 -28.93 -31.86 -15.15
CA ARG A 387 -28.54 -33.11 -14.46
C ARG A 387 -27.51 -33.91 -15.27
N MET A 388 -27.71 -34.06 -16.56
CA MET A 388 -26.80 -34.81 -17.45
C MET A 388 -25.45 -34.07 -17.60
N VAL A 389 -25.49 -32.76 -17.79
CA VAL A 389 -24.28 -31.90 -17.87
C VAL A 389 -23.48 -31.95 -16.58
N THR A 390 -24.13 -32.05 -15.42
CA THR A 390 -23.41 -32.21 -14.13
C THR A 390 -22.61 -33.53 -14.12
N CYS A 391 -23.16 -34.63 -14.60
CA CYS A 391 -22.45 -35.90 -14.71
C CYS A 391 -21.27 -35.80 -15.68
N ILE A 392 -21.46 -35.17 -16.85
CA ILE A 392 -20.40 -34.98 -17.86
C ILE A 392 -19.25 -34.14 -17.28
N LYS A 393 -19.56 -33.02 -16.63
CA LYS A 393 -18.54 -32.11 -16.05
C LYS A 393 -17.75 -32.75 -14.92
N ASN A 394 -18.40 -33.49 -14.04
CA ASN A 394 -17.74 -34.14 -12.90
C ASN A 394 -16.68 -35.15 -13.33
N THR A 395 -16.72 -35.60 -14.59
CA THR A 395 -15.76 -36.53 -15.20
C THR A 395 -14.81 -35.86 -16.21
N GLY A 396 -14.82 -34.52 -16.30
CA GLY A 396 -13.96 -33.76 -17.22
C GLY A 396 -14.43 -33.74 -18.66
N GLY A 397 -15.66 -34.21 -18.95
CA GLY A 397 -16.27 -34.17 -20.27
C GLY A 397 -16.69 -32.74 -20.67
N VAL A 398 -16.67 -32.48 -21.97
CA VAL A 398 -17.07 -31.21 -22.61
C VAL A 398 -18.34 -31.48 -23.42
N VAL A 399 -19.41 -30.74 -23.10
CA VAL A 399 -20.63 -30.78 -23.92
C VAL A 399 -20.32 -30.05 -25.23
N ASP A 400 -20.48 -30.76 -26.35
CA ASP A 400 -20.31 -30.18 -27.69
C ASP A 400 -21.53 -29.32 -28.04
N LYS A 401 -22.70 -29.97 -28.12
CA LYS A 401 -23.97 -29.31 -28.44
C LYS A 401 -25.18 -30.05 -27.89
N PHE A 402 -26.32 -29.40 -27.94
CA PHE A 402 -27.65 -29.98 -27.76
C PHE A 402 -28.38 -29.98 -29.10
N GLU A 403 -28.94 -31.11 -29.47
CA GLU A 403 -29.75 -31.26 -30.70
C GLU A 403 -31.18 -31.68 -30.31
N GLY A 404 -32.03 -30.68 -30.00
CA GLY A 404 -33.35 -30.96 -29.42
C GLY A 404 -33.23 -31.49 -28.00
N ASP A 405 -33.61 -32.75 -27.78
CA ASP A 405 -33.45 -33.50 -26.52
C ASP A 405 -32.18 -34.33 -26.46
N ALA A 406 -31.42 -34.40 -27.55
CA ALA A 406 -30.13 -35.10 -27.61
C ALA A 406 -28.97 -34.25 -27.07
N ILE A 407 -28.00 -34.93 -26.46
CA ILE A 407 -26.77 -34.35 -25.94
C ILE A 407 -25.58 -35.00 -26.63
N MET A 408 -24.71 -34.16 -27.23
CA MET A 408 -23.38 -34.60 -27.67
C MET A 408 -22.32 -34.08 -26.70
N ALA A 409 -21.42 -34.95 -26.27
CA ALA A 409 -20.30 -34.60 -25.41
C ALA A 409 -19.03 -35.38 -25.77
N CYS A 410 -17.87 -34.87 -25.42
CA CYS A 410 -16.58 -35.47 -25.71
C CYS A 410 -15.63 -35.38 -24.52
N TRP A 411 -14.78 -36.38 -24.34
CA TRP A 411 -13.64 -36.40 -23.41
C TRP A 411 -12.35 -36.41 -24.21
N GLY A 412 -11.34 -35.67 -23.77
CA GLY A 412 -10.04 -35.54 -24.42
C GLY A 412 -9.90 -34.32 -25.35
N VAL A 413 -10.98 -33.60 -25.66
CA VAL A 413 -10.97 -32.46 -26.61
C VAL A 413 -10.15 -31.26 -26.16
N LEU A 414 -10.02 -31.02 -24.84
CA LEU A 414 -9.23 -29.90 -24.26
C LEU A 414 -7.80 -30.30 -23.89
N ARG A 415 -7.35 -31.53 -24.22
CA ARG A 415 -5.99 -31.97 -23.95
C ARG A 415 -4.98 -31.16 -24.76
N ASN A 416 -3.84 -30.78 -24.16
CA ASN A 416 -2.80 -30.01 -24.84
C ASN A 416 -2.05 -30.86 -25.87
N GLU A 417 -1.63 -30.23 -27.00
CA GLU A 417 -0.88 -30.86 -28.10
C GLU A 417 0.46 -31.48 -27.69
N ALA A 418 1.05 -31.02 -26.56
CA ALA A 418 2.30 -31.58 -26.05
C ALA A 418 2.17 -33.09 -25.78
N ASP A 419 0.95 -33.56 -25.55
CA ASP A 419 0.63 -34.97 -25.29
C ASP A 419 0.38 -35.77 -26.59
N ASP A 420 0.13 -35.09 -27.74
CA ASP A 420 -0.28 -35.68 -29.01
C ASP A 420 0.86 -35.83 -30.05
N ILE A 421 2.16 -35.70 -29.66
CA ILE A 421 3.28 -35.69 -30.60
C ILE A 421 3.49 -37.08 -31.25
N GLU A 422 2.75 -37.35 -32.28
CA GLU A 422 3.10 -38.38 -33.28
C GLU A 422 3.38 -37.83 -34.69
N SER A 423 3.23 -36.53 -34.95
CA SER A 423 3.23 -35.97 -36.31
C SER A 423 4.56 -35.42 -36.85
N GLY A 424 5.69 -35.65 -36.19
CA GLY A 424 6.94 -35.00 -36.63
C GLY A 424 8.26 -35.73 -36.48
N LEU A 425 8.31 -37.02 -36.12
CA LEU A 425 9.57 -37.74 -35.96
C LEU A 425 10.06 -38.40 -37.24
N PRO A 426 11.33 -38.22 -37.66
CA PRO A 426 11.90 -38.94 -38.78
C PRO A 426 11.95 -40.42 -38.49
N ARG A 427 11.56 -41.24 -39.47
CA ARG A 427 11.65 -42.71 -39.40
C ARG A 427 13.08 -43.14 -39.04
N GLY A 428 13.31 -43.65 -37.83
CA GLY A 428 14.51 -44.39 -37.49
C GLY A 428 15.17 -44.19 -36.12
N LYS A 429 14.76 -43.21 -35.28
CA LYS A 429 15.28 -43.09 -33.90
C LYS A 429 14.14 -42.79 -32.91
N ILE A 430 13.68 -43.81 -32.21
CA ILE A 430 12.72 -43.69 -31.13
C ILE A 430 13.50 -43.22 -29.90
N SER A 431 13.27 -42.00 -29.45
CA SER A 431 13.80 -41.49 -28.17
C SER A 431 12.99 -42.10 -27.02
N VAL A 432 13.65 -42.32 -25.88
CA VAL A 432 12.96 -42.79 -24.65
C VAL A 432 11.81 -41.85 -24.27
N THR A 433 12.01 -40.53 -24.47
CA THR A 433 10.97 -39.50 -24.24
C THR A 433 9.76 -39.69 -25.13
N ALA A 434 9.94 -40.03 -26.41
CA ALA A 434 8.83 -40.29 -27.33
C ALA A 434 8.06 -41.56 -26.97
N LEU A 435 8.72 -42.61 -26.45
CA LEU A 435 8.05 -43.80 -25.92
C LEU A 435 7.26 -43.49 -24.65
N MET A 436 7.80 -42.72 -23.74
CA MET A 436 7.10 -42.29 -22.52
C MET A 436 5.86 -41.46 -22.86
N ASN A 437 5.99 -40.48 -23.77
CA ASN A 437 4.85 -39.67 -24.21
C ASN A 437 3.75 -40.52 -24.86
N ARG A 438 4.13 -41.52 -25.65
CA ARG A 438 3.17 -42.44 -26.27
C ARG A 438 2.42 -43.28 -25.24
N GLU A 439 3.07 -43.79 -24.23
CA GLU A 439 2.39 -44.56 -23.17
C GLU A 439 1.52 -43.64 -22.28
N MET A 440 1.98 -42.41 -21.97
CA MET A 440 1.15 -41.42 -21.29
C MET A 440 -0.11 -41.05 -22.12
N HIS A 441 0.05 -40.83 -23.41
CA HIS A 441 -1.09 -40.56 -24.31
C HIS A 441 -2.12 -41.69 -24.28
N LYS A 442 -1.68 -42.95 -24.39
CA LYS A 442 -2.57 -44.12 -24.28
C LYS A 442 -3.28 -44.18 -22.92
N MET A 443 -2.57 -43.84 -21.85
CA MET A 443 -3.15 -43.82 -20.52
C MET A 443 -4.25 -42.75 -20.42
N HIS A 444 -3.99 -41.52 -20.93
CA HIS A 444 -4.98 -40.44 -20.93
C HIS A 444 -6.21 -40.78 -21.80
N VAL A 445 -6.02 -41.38 -22.98
CA VAL A 445 -7.15 -41.80 -23.85
C VAL A 445 -8.00 -42.89 -23.15
N ARG A 446 -7.36 -43.80 -22.41
CA ARG A 446 -8.03 -44.80 -21.58
C ARG A 446 -8.82 -44.17 -20.43
N GLU A 447 -8.22 -43.19 -19.73
CA GLU A 447 -8.87 -42.42 -18.65
C GLU A 447 -10.09 -41.66 -19.17
N ASP A 448 -10.02 -41.08 -20.37
CA ASP A 448 -11.13 -40.40 -21.01
C ASP A 448 -12.29 -41.35 -21.28
N ALA A 449 -12.01 -42.57 -21.80
CA ALA A 449 -13.02 -43.57 -22.04
C ALA A 449 -13.67 -44.08 -20.74
N LEU A 450 -12.87 -44.30 -19.70
CA LEU A 450 -13.35 -44.67 -18.36
C LEU A 450 -14.23 -43.57 -17.76
N SER A 451 -13.79 -42.32 -17.88
CA SER A 451 -14.52 -41.13 -17.41
C SER A 451 -15.86 -40.96 -18.11
N ALA A 452 -15.92 -41.25 -19.41
CA ALA A 452 -17.14 -41.19 -20.17
C ALA A 452 -18.16 -42.28 -19.72
N ILE A 453 -17.72 -43.51 -19.46
CA ILE A 453 -18.58 -44.54 -18.91
C ILE A 453 -19.03 -44.21 -17.50
N THR A 454 -18.11 -43.73 -16.65
CA THR A 454 -18.44 -43.29 -15.29
C THR A 454 -19.53 -42.21 -15.29
N SER A 455 -19.46 -41.29 -16.26
CA SER A 455 -20.51 -40.27 -16.47
C SER A 455 -21.87 -40.91 -16.79
N CYS A 456 -21.91 -41.92 -17.68
CA CYS A 456 -23.15 -42.61 -18.04
C CYS A 456 -23.75 -43.38 -16.84
N ILE A 457 -22.93 -44.04 -16.04
CA ILE A 457 -23.36 -44.70 -14.79
C ILE A 457 -23.95 -43.70 -13.80
N ALA A 458 -23.32 -42.53 -13.65
CA ALA A 458 -23.84 -41.43 -12.80
C ALA A 458 -25.19 -40.90 -13.35
N MET A 459 -25.33 -40.78 -14.67
CA MET A 459 -26.59 -40.39 -15.32
C MET A 459 -27.70 -41.35 -15.00
N ARG A 460 -27.42 -42.68 -15.04
CA ARG A 460 -28.40 -43.75 -14.70
C ARG A 460 -28.94 -43.55 -13.27
N TYR A 461 -28.08 -43.29 -12.29
CA TYR A 461 -28.50 -42.96 -10.92
C TYR A 461 -29.32 -41.68 -10.88
N SER A 462 -28.85 -40.62 -11.52
CA SER A 462 -29.53 -39.32 -11.54
C SER A 462 -30.95 -39.41 -12.13
N LEU A 463 -31.11 -40.17 -13.21
CA LEU A 463 -32.42 -40.43 -13.81
C LEU A 463 -33.30 -41.31 -12.94
N ARG A 464 -32.74 -42.31 -12.26
CA ARG A 464 -33.50 -43.13 -11.30
C ARG A 464 -34.10 -42.29 -10.20
N LYS A 465 -33.29 -41.35 -9.65
CA LYS A 465 -33.76 -40.40 -8.64
C LYS A 465 -34.81 -39.46 -9.20
N TYR A 466 -34.57 -38.85 -10.37
CA TYR A 466 -35.55 -38.01 -11.04
C TYR A 466 -36.90 -38.73 -11.24
N ASN A 467 -36.87 -39.95 -11.73
CA ASN A 467 -38.07 -40.76 -11.98
C ASN A 467 -38.82 -41.10 -10.68
N LYS A 468 -38.11 -41.38 -9.58
CA LYS A 468 -38.71 -41.56 -8.25
C LYS A 468 -39.44 -40.28 -7.82
N ASP A 469 -38.79 -39.13 -7.93
CA ASP A 469 -39.35 -37.82 -7.57
C ASP A 469 -40.54 -37.45 -8.45
N ALA A 470 -40.49 -37.79 -9.75
CA ALA A 470 -41.58 -37.57 -10.71
C ALA A 470 -42.81 -38.41 -10.37
N ARG A 471 -42.63 -39.69 -9.99
CA ARG A 471 -43.72 -40.58 -9.53
C ARG A 471 -44.37 -40.04 -8.26
N LEU A 472 -43.57 -39.70 -7.25
CA LEU A 472 -44.06 -39.12 -5.99
C LEU A 472 -44.85 -37.82 -6.23
N PHE A 473 -44.30 -36.97 -7.11
CA PHE A 473 -45.00 -35.74 -7.49
C PHE A 473 -46.34 -36.01 -8.17
N THR A 474 -46.37 -36.92 -9.12
CA THR A 474 -47.59 -37.30 -9.87
C THR A 474 -48.65 -37.86 -8.95
N GLU A 475 -48.26 -38.73 -8.00
CA GLU A 475 -49.17 -39.31 -7.01
C GLU A 475 -49.75 -38.25 -6.06
N ALA A 476 -48.88 -37.34 -5.55
CA ALA A 476 -49.29 -36.28 -4.65
C ALA A 476 -50.30 -35.29 -5.31
N HIS A 477 -50.20 -35.07 -6.62
CA HIS A 477 -51.03 -34.10 -7.37
C HIS A 477 -52.06 -34.77 -8.28
N LYS A 478 -52.40 -36.03 -8.02
CA LYS A 478 -53.28 -36.85 -8.84
C LYS A 478 -54.66 -36.20 -9.09
N ASN A 479 -55.18 -35.42 -8.14
CA ASN A 479 -56.47 -34.80 -8.19
C ASN A 479 -56.42 -33.32 -8.63
N GLU A 480 -55.27 -32.78 -8.98
CA GLU A 480 -55.08 -31.38 -9.38
C GLU A 480 -54.95 -31.25 -10.90
N PRO A 481 -55.96 -30.73 -11.64
CA PRO A 481 -55.95 -30.72 -13.11
C PRO A 481 -54.82 -29.92 -13.73
N LEU A 482 -54.25 -28.93 -12.97
CA LEU A 482 -53.21 -28.00 -13.43
C LEU A 482 -51.84 -28.23 -12.78
N ALA A 483 -51.64 -29.33 -12.07
CA ALA A 483 -50.32 -29.65 -11.51
C ALA A 483 -49.25 -29.75 -12.61
N GLN A 484 -48.01 -29.41 -12.28
CA GLN A 484 -46.88 -29.58 -13.19
C GLN A 484 -46.84 -31.01 -13.73
N TYR A 485 -46.51 -31.15 -15.01
CA TYR A 485 -46.33 -32.47 -15.62
C TYR A 485 -44.87 -32.88 -15.49
N LYS A 486 -44.60 -33.95 -14.75
CA LYS A 486 -43.26 -34.52 -14.57
C LYS A 486 -43.23 -35.93 -15.14
N PRO A 487 -42.97 -36.10 -16.44
CA PRO A 487 -42.91 -37.45 -17.04
C PRO A 487 -41.64 -38.19 -16.58
N GLU A 488 -41.72 -39.51 -16.51
CA GLU A 488 -40.52 -40.34 -16.32
C GLU A 488 -39.63 -40.29 -17.56
N ILE A 489 -38.32 -40.26 -17.36
CA ILE A 489 -37.32 -40.20 -18.42
C ILE A 489 -36.54 -41.50 -18.51
N ARG A 490 -36.35 -41.96 -19.72
CA ARG A 490 -35.36 -42.97 -20.08
C ARG A 490 -34.52 -42.43 -21.22
N ILE A 491 -33.22 -42.73 -21.19
CA ILE A 491 -32.30 -42.31 -22.26
C ILE A 491 -31.68 -43.53 -22.93
N GLY A 492 -31.20 -43.34 -24.14
CA GLY A 492 -30.16 -44.17 -24.73
C GLY A 492 -28.86 -43.37 -24.72
N ALA A 493 -27.76 -44.02 -24.40
CA ALA A 493 -26.42 -43.44 -24.43
C ALA A 493 -25.51 -44.32 -25.31
N GLY A 494 -24.82 -43.72 -26.25
CA GLY A 494 -23.86 -44.36 -27.13
C GLY A 494 -22.47 -43.74 -27.00
N LEU A 495 -21.47 -44.60 -26.82
CA LEU A 495 -20.08 -44.20 -26.69
C LEU A 495 -19.21 -44.81 -27.77
N ASN A 496 -18.37 -44.01 -28.40
CA ASN A 496 -17.33 -44.44 -29.31
C ASN A 496 -16.04 -43.66 -29.10
N SER A 497 -14.92 -44.36 -29.05
CA SER A 497 -13.59 -43.73 -28.95
C SER A 497 -12.90 -43.81 -30.32
N GLY A 498 -12.23 -42.70 -30.67
CA GLY A 498 -11.51 -42.66 -31.94
C GLY A 498 -10.96 -41.30 -32.27
N ARG A 499 -10.25 -41.23 -33.39
CA ARG A 499 -9.57 -40.02 -33.87
C ARG A 499 -10.54 -39.13 -34.61
N VAL A 500 -10.58 -37.84 -34.21
CA VAL A 500 -11.45 -36.83 -34.80
C VAL A 500 -10.68 -35.51 -34.96
N THR A 501 -11.17 -34.65 -35.85
CA THR A 501 -10.72 -33.27 -35.93
C THR A 501 -11.55 -32.43 -34.96
N VAL A 502 -10.88 -31.76 -34.02
CA VAL A 502 -11.47 -30.90 -33.01
C VAL A 502 -11.06 -29.45 -33.28
N GLY A 503 -11.97 -28.51 -33.26
CA GLY A 503 -11.67 -27.10 -33.49
C GLY A 503 -12.92 -26.25 -33.67
N PHE A 504 -12.67 -24.97 -33.97
CA PHE A 504 -13.74 -24.01 -34.26
C PHE A 504 -14.19 -24.15 -35.71
N MET A 505 -15.48 -24.39 -35.94
CA MET A 505 -16.09 -24.49 -37.25
C MET A 505 -17.25 -23.51 -37.38
N GLY A 506 -17.38 -22.89 -38.53
CA GLY A 506 -18.49 -21.99 -38.82
C GLY A 506 -18.13 -20.86 -39.74
N SER A 507 -18.88 -19.78 -39.66
CA SER A 507 -18.65 -18.55 -40.39
C SER A 507 -18.00 -17.48 -39.48
N PHE A 508 -17.62 -16.34 -40.07
CA PHE A 508 -17.12 -15.19 -39.27
C PHE A 508 -18.13 -14.72 -38.22
N ASP A 509 -19.43 -14.84 -38.49
CA ASP A 509 -20.50 -14.37 -37.58
C ASP A 509 -20.90 -15.41 -36.53
N LYS A 510 -20.64 -16.70 -36.79
CA LYS A 510 -21.00 -17.80 -35.88
C LYS A 510 -19.99 -18.94 -35.97
N MET A 511 -19.27 -19.17 -34.90
CA MET A 511 -18.37 -20.33 -34.75
C MET A 511 -18.80 -21.21 -33.59
N GLU A 512 -18.69 -22.51 -33.78
CA GLU A 512 -18.94 -23.53 -32.76
C GLU A 512 -17.68 -24.38 -32.60
N PHE A 513 -17.30 -24.65 -31.37
CA PHE A 513 -16.24 -25.59 -31.06
C PHE A 513 -16.84 -26.98 -31.11
N THR A 514 -16.36 -27.82 -32.03
CA THR A 514 -16.97 -29.14 -32.26
C THR A 514 -15.94 -30.18 -32.73
N SER A 515 -16.36 -31.43 -32.65
CA SER A 515 -15.60 -32.59 -33.09
C SER A 515 -16.20 -33.16 -34.37
N ILE A 516 -15.37 -33.43 -35.40
CA ILE A 516 -15.80 -33.93 -36.70
C ILE A 516 -14.99 -35.17 -37.08
N GLY A 517 -15.66 -36.20 -37.56
CA GLY A 517 -15.03 -37.42 -38.05
C GLY A 517 -15.96 -38.64 -38.05
N ASP A 518 -15.52 -39.72 -38.67
CA ASP A 518 -16.28 -40.95 -38.71
C ASP A 518 -16.60 -41.56 -37.34
N ALA A 519 -15.71 -41.27 -36.35
CA ALA A 519 -15.92 -41.71 -34.97
C ALA A 519 -17.14 -41.04 -34.32
N VAL A 520 -17.44 -39.76 -34.70
CA VAL A 520 -18.64 -39.05 -34.23
C VAL A 520 -19.91 -39.70 -34.78
N ASN A 521 -19.92 -40.00 -36.07
CA ASN A 521 -21.06 -40.66 -36.71
C ASN A 521 -21.33 -42.05 -36.12
N LEU A 522 -20.24 -42.77 -35.78
CA LEU A 522 -20.38 -44.08 -35.16
C LEU A 522 -20.96 -43.98 -33.74
N ALA A 523 -20.56 -43.01 -32.94
CA ALA A 523 -21.12 -42.78 -31.61
C ALA A 523 -22.63 -42.48 -31.66
N SER A 524 -23.08 -41.63 -32.59
CA SER A 524 -24.50 -41.32 -32.80
C SER A 524 -25.30 -42.58 -33.18
N ARG A 525 -24.75 -43.42 -34.09
CA ARG A 525 -25.39 -44.69 -34.47
C ARG A 525 -25.41 -45.68 -33.31
N THR A 526 -24.37 -45.71 -32.49
CA THR A 526 -24.31 -46.54 -31.27
C THR A 526 -25.44 -46.15 -30.32
N GLU A 527 -25.67 -44.82 -30.13
CA GLU A 527 -26.80 -44.34 -29.34
C GLU A 527 -28.15 -44.88 -29.90
N ALA A 528 -28.40 -44.65 -31.19
CA ALA A 528 -29.63 -45.09 -31.83
C ALA A 528 -29.87 -46.64 -31.72
N SER A 529 -28.77 -47.39 -31.67
CA SER A 529 -28.81 -48.86 -31.53
C SER A 529 -29.22 -49.35 -30.14
N ASN A 530 -29.26 -48.53 -29.10
CA ASN A 530 -29.75 -48.93 -27.78
C ASN A 530 -31.17 -49.46 -27.80
N LYS A 531 -32.04 -48.84 -28.61
CA LYS A 531 -33.46 -49.28 -28.68
C LYS A 531 -33.62 -50.73 -29.19
N PRO A 532 -33.03 -51.09 -30.35
CA PRO A 532 -33.11 -52.48 -30.81
C PRO A 532 -32.28 -53.45 -29.94
N CYS A 533 -31.22 -52.98 -29.26
CA CYS A 533 -30.41 -53.81 -28.37
C CYS A 533 -31.03 -53.99 -26.98
N GLY A 534 -32.08 -53.27 -26.64
CA GLY A 534 -32.71 -53.36 -25.32
C GLY A 534 -31.73 -52.91 -24.20
N THR A 535 -31.03 -51.78 -24.42
CA THR A 535 -30.02 -51.26 -23.49
C THR A 535 -30.25 -49.77 -23.25
N ASP A 536 -29.59 -49.21 -22.25
CA ASP A 536 -29.52 -47.77 -21.97
C ASP A 536 -28.14 -47.21 -22.29
N ILE A 537 -27.07 -48.00 -22.18
CA ILE A 537 -25.69 -47.58 -22.46
C ILE A 537 -25.04 -48.64 -23.37
N LEU A 538 -24.62 -48.20 -24.57
CA LEU A 538 -23.86 -49.02 -25.52
C LEU A 538 -22.48 -48.43 -25.78
N ILE A 539 -21.50 -49.31 -25.90
CA ILE A 539 -20.14 -48.94 -26.31
C ILE A 539 -19.73 -49.76 -27.55
N THR A 540 -18.85 -49.19 -28.35
CA THR A 540 -18.25 -49.84 -29.51
C THR A 540 -17.07 -50.72 -29.13
N GLU A 541 -16.63 -51.57 -30.06
CA GLU A 541 -15.42 -52.37 -29.93
C GLU A 541 -14.15 -51.50 -29.75
N ASP A 542 -14.08 -50.32 -30.42
CA ASP A 542 -12.98 -49.37 -30.27
C ASP A 542 -12.88 -48.86 -28.81
N THR A 543 -14.01 -48.54 -28.16
CA THR A 543 -14.05 -48.11 -26.75
C THR A 543 -13.73 -49.26 -25.81
N LEU A 544 -14.26 -50.46 -26.09
CA LEU A 544 -13.98 -51.65 -25.31
C LEU A 544 -12.49 -52.00 -25.31
N ALA A 545 -11.81 -51.88 -26.45
CA ALA A 545 -10.40 -52.20 -26.58
C ALA A 545 -9.50 -51.28 -25.70
N LEU A 546 -9.90 -50.00 -25.48
CA LEU A 546 -9.20 -49.09 -24.56
C LEU A 546 -9.36 -49.50 -23.11
N LEU A 547 -10.48 -50.13 -22.76
CA LEU A 547 -10.89 -50.43 -21.38
C LEU A 547 -10.61 -51.87 -20.97
N GLY A 548 -9.94 -52.68 -21.80
CA GLY A 548 -9.77 -54.13 -21.60
C GLY A 548 -9.33 -54.54 -20.20
N ASP A 549 -8.44 -53.73 -19.58
CA ASP A 549 -7.93 -53.99 -18.22
C ASP A 549 -8.99 -53.79 -17.11
N TYR A 550 -10.05 -53.03 -17.37
CA TYR A 550 -11.13 -52.71 -16.42
C TYR A 550 -12.40 -53.57 -16.62
N ILE A 551 -12.42 -54.35 -17.70
CA ILE A 551 -13.66 -55.07 -18.10
C ILE A 551 -13.71 -56.44 -17.51
N ARG A 552 -14.81 -56.72 -16.80
CA ARG A 552 -15.23 -58.04 -16.43
C ARG A 552 -16.30 -58.53 -17.42
N SER A 553 -15.97 -59.55 -18.18
CA SER A 553 -16.92 -60.26 -19.06
C SER A 553 -16.99 -61.70 -18.62
N GLU A 554 -18.21 -62.24 -18.52
CA GLU A 554 -18.39 -63.66 -18.23
C GLU A 554 -17.73 -64.58 -19.28
N ALA A 555 -17.51 -64.05 -20.49
CA ALA A 555 -16.89 -64.80 -21.59
C ALA A 555 -15.37 -64.94 -21.48
N ASN A 556 -14.67 -64.13 -20.72
CA ASN A 556 -13.20 -63.98 -20.82
C ASN A 556 -12.40 -64.59 -19.67
N GLY A 557 -13.00 -64.98 -18.54
CA GLY A 557 -12.31 -65.67 -17.45
C GLY A 557 -11.05 -65.00 -16.86
N PHE A 558 -10.79 -63.74 -17.20
CA PHE A 558 -9.63 -63.01 -16.72
C PHE A 558 -9.88 -62.40 -15.34
N GLU A 559 -8.98 -62.65 -14.40
CA GLU A 559 -8.94 -61.89 -13.15
C GLU A 559 -8.44 -60.47 -13.46
N ILE A 560 -9.24 -59.48 -13.06
CA ILE A 560 -8.89 -58.06 -13.17
C ILE A 560 -7.72 -57.78 -12.21
N ALA A 561 -6.70 -57.05 -12.67
CA ALA A 561 -5.59 -56.61 -11.84
C ALA A 561 -6.09 -55.81 -10.63
N ASP A 562 -5.46 -56.00 -9.47
CA ASP A 562 -5.90 -55.34 -8.22
C ASP A 562 -5.99 -53.78 -8.32
N GLU A 563 -5.14 -53.19 -9.14
CA GLU A 563 -5.12 -51.75 -9.41
C GLU A 563 -6.36 -51.29 -10.19
N CYS A 564 -6.93 -52.14 -11.04
CA CYS A 564 -8.10 -51.84 -11.88
C CYS A 564 -9.43 -52.22 -11.20
N LYS A 565 -9.41 -52.99 -10.11
CA LYS A 565 -10.63 -53.42 -9.39
C LYS A 565 -11.51 -52.27 -8.93
N LYS A 566 -10.91 -51.12 -8.60
CA LYS A 566 -11.68 -49.95 -8.16
C LYS A 566 -12.64 -49.43 -9.22
N ASP A 567 -12.25 -49.53 -10.48
CA ASP A 567 -12.99 -48.99 -11.62
C ASP A 567 -13.50 -50.12 -12.54
N GLU A 568 -13.74 -51.30 -11.97
CA GLU A 568 -14.27 -52.47 -12.65
C GLU A 568 -15.61 -52.17 -13.36
N ILE A 569 -15.70 -52.58 -14.65
CA ILE A 569 -16.88 -52.38 -15.49
C ILE A 569 -17.41 -53.75 -15.92
N ILE A 570 -18.69 -54.00 -15.68
CA ILE A 570 -19.38 -55.19 -16.19
C ILE A 570 -20.02 -54.85 -17.53
N VAL A 571 -19.67 -55.57 -18.58
CA VAL A 571 -20.25 -55.42 -19.93
C VAL A 571 -20.69 -56.77 -20.48
N GLU A 572 -21.71 -56.75 -21.32
CA GLU A 572 -22.14 -57.93 -22.09
C GLU A 572 -22.15 -57.58 -23.57
N GLN A 573 -21.67 -58.55 -24.40
CA GLN A 573 -21.71 -58.41 -25.84
C GLN A 573 -23.17 -58.61 -26.36
N ILE A 574 -23.59 -57.67 -27.25
CA ILE A 574 -24.86 -57.82 -27.95
C ILE A 574 -24.71 -58.94 -28.99
N PRO A 575 -25.61 -59.95 -29.00
CA PRO A 575 -25.43 -61.15 -29.80
C PRO A 575 -25.69 -60.96 -31.32
N VAL A 576 -25.73 -59.68 -31.77
CA VAL A 576 -26.03 -59.30 -33.16
C VAL A 576 -24.94 -58.37 -33.67
N GLU A 577 -24.52 -58.62 -34.94
CA GLU A 577 -23.62 -57.70 -35.63
C GLU A 577 -24.42 -56.64 -36.35
N PHE A 578 -23.92 -55.40 -36.29
CA PHE A 578 -24.53 -54.24 -36.96
C PHE A 578 -23.66 -53.80 -38.12
N GLU A 579 -24.27 -53.69 -39.33
CA GLU A 579 -23.55 -53.13 -40.45
C GLU A 579 -23.47 -51.62 -40.39
N VAL A 580 -22.26 -51.10 -40.25
CA VAL A 580 -21.99 -49.66 -40.18
C VAL A 580 -21.40 -49.19 -41.49
N LYS A 581 -22.08 -48.28 -42.17
CA LYS A 581 -21.64 -47.73 -43.45
C LYS A 581 -20.18 -47.20 -43.34
N GLY A 582 -19.30 -47.79 -44.18
CA GLY A 582 -17.88 -47.42 -44.24
C GLY A 582 -16.98 -48.18 -43.24
N LYS A 583 -17.52 -48.91 -42.26
CA LYS A 583 -16.73 -49.69 -41.28
C LYS A 583 -17.04 -51.20 -41.28
N GLY A 584 -18.05 -51.63 -42.05
CA GLY A 584 -18.46 -53.03 -42.10
C GLY A 584 -19.24 -53.46 -40.85
N LYS A 585 -19.19 -54.76 -40.55
CA LYS A 585 -19.88 -55.35 -39.39
C LYS A 585 -19.17 -54.97 -38.10
N GLN A 586 -19.93 -54.46 -37.14
CA GLN A 586 -19.46 -54.03 -35.82
C GLN A 586 -20.24 -54.74 -34.70
N HIS A 587 -19.53 -55.07 -33.62
CA HIS A 587 -20.16 -55.56 -32.38
C HIS A 587 -20.34 -54.38 -31.42
N PHE A 588 -21.46 -54.39 -30.72
CA PHE A 588 -21.74 -53.47 -29.63
C PHE A 588 -21.77 -54.20 -28.29
N TYR A 589 -21.48 -53.49 -27.24
CA TYR A 589 -21.43 -54.00 -25.88
C TYR A 589 -22.31 -53.16 -24.97
N GLY A 590 -23.22 -53.80 -24.23
CA GLY A 590 -24.07 -53.18 -23.24
C GLY A 590 -23.32 -53.00 -21.91
N VAL A 591 -23.29 -51.79 -21.39
CA VAL A 591 -22.69 -51.54 -20.07
C VAL A 591 -23.70 -51.85 -18.99
N VAL A 592 -23.41 -52.90 -18.23
CA VAL A 592 -24.29 -53.40 -17.17
C VAL A 592 -24.14 -52.55 -15.90
N ASN A 593 -22.93 -52.46 -15.36
CA ASN A 593 -22.69 -51.81 -14.06
C ASN A 593 -21.21 -51.47 -13.85
N MET A 594 -20.94 -50.59 -12.86
CA MET A 594 -19.65 -50.41 -12.21
C MET A 594 -19.82 -50.75 -10.72
N PRO A 595 -19.44 -51.97 -10.26
CA PRO A 595 -19.74 -52.43 -8.91
C PRO A 595 -19.16 -51.59 -7.78
N ASN A 596 -18.02 -50.93 -8.03
CA ASN A 596 -17.32 -50.11 -7.04
C ASN A 596 -17.58 -48.60 -7.21
N PHE A 597 -18.56 -48.21 -8.03
CA PHE A 597 -18.92 -46.80 -8.22
C PHE A 597 -19.57 -46.23 -6.96
N ASP A 598 -18.91 -45.21 -6.37
CA ASP A 598 -19.43 -44.44 -5.21
C ASP A 598 -20.20 -43.20 -5.68
N VAL A 599 -21.53 -43.29 -5.61
CA VAL A 599 -22.46 -42.21 -5.96
C VAL A 599 -22.22 -40.96 -5.10
N THR A 600 -22.00 -41.16 -3.79
CA THR A 600 -21.87 -40.06 -2.86
C THR A 600 -20.59 -39.25 -3.12
N ASP A 601 -19.45 -39.93 -3.28
CA ASP A 601 -18.19 -39.30 -3.64
C ASP A 601 -18.29 -38.56 -4.99
N PHE A 602 -18.93 -39.20 -5.97
CA PHE A 602 -19.08 -38.61 -7.30
C PHE A 602 -19.82 -37.26 -7.30
N PHE A 603 -20.98 -37.20 -6.66
CA PHE A 603 -21.80 -35.98 -6.66
C PHE A 603 -21.32 -34.92 -5.67
N ARG A 604 -20.63 -35.29 -4.57
CA ARG A 604 -20.02 -34.35 -3.62
C ARG A 604 -18.91 -33.51 -4.22
N ARG A 605 -18.30 -33.90 -5.32
CA ARG A 605 -17.34 -33.06 -6.08
C ARG A 605 -17.98 -31.78 -6.59
N GLY A 606 -19.26 -31.78 -6.91
CA GLY A 606 -20.03 -30.61 -7.36
C GLY A 606 -20.91 -29.99 -6.30
N ASP A 607 -21.39 -30.78 -5.34
CA ASP A 607 -22.24 -30.36 -4.22
C ASP A 607 -21.80 -31.07 -2.92
N PRO A 608 -21.01 -30.42 -2.07
CA PRO A 608 -20.52 -30.98 -0.82
C PRO A 608 -21.63 -31.47 0.13
N SER A 609 -22.86 -30.98 -0.02
CA SER A 609 -24.04 -31.36 0.78
C SER A 609 -24.80 -32.56 0.25
N PHE A 610 -24.39 -33.13 -0.89
CA PHE A 610 -25.09 -34.23 -1.53
C PHE A 610 -25.14 -35.47 -0.66
N GLU A 611 -26.33 -36.07 -0.55
CA GLU A 611 -26.59 -37.36 0.06
C GLU A 611 -27.27 -38.29 -0.94
N ALA A 612 -26.75 -39.51 -1.06
CA ALA A 612 -27.30 -40.51 -1.96
C ALA A 612 -28.63 -41.05 -1.42
N ASP A 613 -29.62 -41.23 -2.34
CA ASP A 613 -30.89 -41.85 -2.02
C ASP A 613 -30.73 -43.39 -2.09
N ALA A 614 -30.87 -44.07 -0.95
CA ALA A 614 -30.67 -45.50 -0.82
C ALA A 614 -31.60 -46.31 -1.75
N ASP A 615 -32.86 -45.87 -1.97
CA ASP A 615 -33.82 -46.56 -2.85
C ASP A 615 -33.43 -46.46 -4.33
N CYS A 616 -32.51 -45.58 -4.67
CA CYS A 616 -32.04 -45.36 -6.04
C CYS A 616 -30.69 -46.03 -6.33
N MET A 617 -30.05 -46.63 -5.34
CA MET A 617 -28.74 -47.28 -5.49
C MET A 617 -28.79 -48.62 -6.27
N ASN A 618 -29.95 -49.24 -6.38
CA ASN A 618 -30.13 -50.54 -7.02
C ASN A 618 -29.84 -50.59 -8.55
N VAL A 619 -29.55 -49.45 -9.17
CA VAL A 619 -29.22 -49.37 -10.60
C VAL A 619 -27.72 -49.19 -10.88
N VAL A 620 -26.90 -48.96 -9.85
CA VAL A 620 -25.45 -48.70 -9.94
C VAL A 620 -24.72 -49.20 -8.69
N GLY A 621 -23.41 -49.37 -8.79
CA GLY A 621 -22.55 -49.71 -7.65
C GLY A 621 -22.74 -51.18 -7.19
N LYS A 622 -22.48 -51.44 -5.91
CA LYS A 622 -22.44 -52.78 -5.34
C LYS A 622 -23.78 -53.51 -5.43
N ASP A 623 -24.88 -52.78 -5.28
CA ASP A 623 -26.25 -53.33 -5.29
C ASP A 623 -26.89 -53.22 -6.68
N GLY A 624 -26.11 -52.81 -7.69
CA GLY A 624 -26.54 -52.70 -9.08
C GLY A 624 -26.66 -54.02 -9.80
N PRO A 625 -27.18 -54.00 -11.05
CA PRO A 625 -27.44 -55.22 -11.86
C PRO A 625 -26.14 -55.96 -12.17
N LYS A 626 -26.24 -57.29 -12.31
CA LYS A 626 -25.11 -58.16 -12.62
C LYS A 626 -25.04 -58.53 -14.09
N ASN A 627 -26.19 -58.44 -14.82
CA ASN A 627 -26.32 -58.77 -16.22
C ASN A 627 -27.35 -57.83 -16.91
N LEU A 628 -27.40 -57.86 -18.25
CA LEU A 628 -28.35 -57.07 -19.04
C LEU A 628 -29.81 -57.41 -18.77
N HIS A 629 -30.12 -58.64 -18.45
CA HIS A 629 -31.47 -59.04 -18.12
C HIS A 629 -31.96 -58.34 -16.83
N GLU A 630 -31.18 -58.43 -15.75
CA GLU A 630 -31.50 -57.72 -14.51
C GLU A 630 -31.61 -56.19 -14.74
N LEU A 631 -30.70 -55.60 -15.53
CA LEU A 631 -30.71 -54.18 -15.87
C LEU A 631 -32.02 -53.79 -16.57
N ARG A 632 -32.47 -54.58 -17.56
CA ARG A 632 -33.74 -54.37 -18.29
C ARG A 632 -34.94 -54.39 -17.35
N VAL A 633 -35.00 -55.32 -16.45
CA VAL A 633 -36.07 -55.41 -15.44
C VAL A 633 -36.07 -54.17 -14.56
N LEU A 634 -34.88 -53.71 -14.05
CA LEU A 634 -34.77 -52.56 -13.17
C LEU A 634 -35.12 -51.23 -13.85
N LEU A 635 -34.80 -51.08 -15.13
CA LEU A 635 -35.06 -49.86 -15.91
C LEU A 635 -36.40 -49.93 -16.69
N GLY A 636 -37.10 -51.07 -16.67
CA GLY A 636 -38.31 -51.23 -17.42
C GLY A 636 -38.09 -51.26 -18.95
N ILE A 637 -36.94 -51.72 -19.38
CA ILE A 637 -36.61 -51.90 -20.81
C ILE A 637 -37.11 -53.24 -21.29
N PRO A 638 -37.86 -53.29 -22.42
CA PRO A 638 -38.31 -54.55 -22.97
C PRO A 638 -37.14 -55.45 -23.41
N GLU A 639 -37.29 -56.76 -23.25
CA GLU A 639 -36.34 -57.74 -23.83
C GLU A 639 -36.32 -57.60 -25.35
N PRO A 640 -35.16 -57.52 -25.98
CA PRO A 640 -35.05 -57.44 -27.43
C PRO A 640 -35.34 -58.82 -28.08
N GLU A 641 -36.11 -58.82 -29.15
CA GLU A 641 -36.33 -59.97 -29.98
C GLU A 641 -35.35 -60.00 -31.15
N PHE A 642 -34.10 -60.42 -30.92
CA PHE A 642 -33.02 -60.35 -31.91
C PHE A 642 -33.30 -61.13 -33.17
N GLU A 643 -34.12 -62.19 -33.10
CA GLU A 643 -34.55 -62.95 -34.27
C GLU A 643 -35.43 -62.14 -35.23
N LYS A 644 -36.10 -61.13 -34.76
CA LYS A 644 -36.92 -60.19 -35.55
C LYS A 644 -36.19 -58.96 -36.05
N VAL A 645 -34.96 -58.79 -35.61
CA VAL A 645 -34.13 -57.62 -36.07
C VAL A 645 -33.61 -57.95 -37.47
N ASN A 646 -34.35 -57.55 -38.48
CA ASN A 646 -33.94 -57.76 -39.87
C ASN A 646 -32.86 -56.74 -40.21
N LEU A 647 -31.56 -57.12 -40.15
CA LEU A 647 -30.39 -56.31 -40.37
C LEU A 647 -30.28 -55.75 -41.80
N ASP A 648 -31.04 -56.40 -42.76
CA ASP A 648 -31.08 -55.99 -44.17
C ASP A 648 -32.26 -55.02 -44.50
N ALA A 649 -33.18 -54.80 -43.56
CA ALA A 649 -34.33 -53.93 -43.82
C ALA A 649 -33.95 -52.45 -43.93
N GLU A 650 -34.53 -51.77 -44.91
CA GLU A 650 -34.32 -50.31 -45.11
C GLU A 650 -34.66 -49.45 -43.91
N GLU A 651 -35.48 -49.91 -42.97
CA GLU A 651 -35.83 -49.27 -41.71
C GLU A 651 -34.66 -49.15 -40.68
N ASN A 652 -33.66 -50.05 -40.82
CA ASN A 652 -32.44 -49.98 -40.02
C ASN A 652 -31.34 -49.10 -40.62
N LYS A 653 -31.57 -48.59 -41.84
CA LYS A 653 -30.71 -47.54 -42.39
C LYS A 653 -31.02 -46.22 -41.69
N ILE A 654 -30.28 -45.92 -40.66
CA ILE A 654 -30.30 -44.61 -40.03
C ILE A 654 -29.95 -43.61 -41.12
N GLN A 655 -30.95 -42.99 -41.73
CA GLN A 655 -30.72 -41.82 -42.58
C GLN A 655 -30.17 -40.69 -41.69
N PRO A 656 -29.08 -40.02 -42.07
CA PRO A 656 -28.75 -38.79 -41.44
C PRO A 656 -29.98 -37.88 -41.60
N SER A 657 -30.52 -37.34 -40.51
CA SER A 657 -31.49 -36.26 -40.57
C SER A 657 -30.90 -35.20 -41.49
N ALA A 658 -31.44 -35.11 -42.71
CA ALA A 658 -31.10 -34.04 -43.63
C ALA A 658 -31.60 -32.72 -43.03
N GLN A 659 -30.69 -31.78 -42.93
CA GLN A 659 -30.79 -30.34 -42.61
C GLN A 659 -30.64 -29.97 -41.17
#